data_e6897a897ff5fe5263c5e07f0638e82a
#
_entry.id   e6897a897ff5fe5263c5e07f0638e82a
#
_cell.length_a   1.000
_cell.length_b   1.000
_cell.length_c   1.000
_cell.angle_alpha   90.00
_cell.angle_beta   90.00
_cell.angle_gamma   90.00
#
_symmetry.space_group_name_H-M   'P 1'
#
loop_
_entity.id
_entity.type
_entity.pdbx_description
1 polymer ?
#
loop_
_entity_poly.entity_id
_entity_poly.type
_entity_poly.pdbx_seq_one_letter_code
_entity_poly.pdbx_strand_id
1 'polypeptide(L)'
;MNMNMENDNVNVLEKYGRDITESAKIGKIDPVIGRDDEIRDITRILSRKTKNNPVLIGEAGVGKTAIVEGLANRIIKNDVPNNLKNKRIWELDMASLIAGAKYRGEFEERLKAVLKEIKESDGEIIMFIDEIHMIVGAGAEGAMDASNILKPMLARGEILCIGATTLNEYRKFIEKDSALERRFQKIIVKEPSVNDTITILRGLKSRFEVYHGVNIKDSAIIAAATLSNRYITNRFLPDKAIDLIDEACATIKVQMESVPSSLDELTRHIMNLEIEKEALKKENDDLSKKRKEVINEKLNKLKEKESDLRKKWEEEKAINTKISKKKEEIDSAKFRLEKAENEYNLEDAAKLRHGTIPRLEKELTELQKENKSDILSDTVDDNAISEVVSKWTNIPVSRLNNSERDKILNLEDNMKKMVIGQDKAIKLVVSAIIRSRSGIKDPNRPIGSFIFLGPTGVGKTEVAKSLAKELFDDEKHLIRIDMSEYMEKHSVSRLIGAPPGYVGYDEGGQLTEAVRRNPYSIVLFDEIEKAHKDVFNILLQILDDGRITDSNGRLVDFKNTVIIMTSNIGSQYILDNLPNKDALIASEIRTYFKPEFLNRIDEIITFNSLSKDVTYSILEKSIKEIEDRLKEKQIKLNITKKAEDFIINESYDEKYGARVIKRFVVKNVETLIANLIINGEIKYGDNLIIDANSKGLNVNVKRS
;
A
#
# COMPACT_ATOMS: atom_id res chain seq x y z
N MET A 1 3.36 51.12 -41.83
CA MET A 1 3.72 49.72 -41.58
C MET A 1 2.52 49.02 -40.94
N ASN A 2 1.68 48.38 -41.78
CA ASN A 2 0.53 47.62 -41.35
C ASN A 2 1.05 46.28 -40.84
N MET A 3 1.00 46.06 -39.54
CA MET A 3 1.12 44.72 -39.00
C MET A 3 -0.22 44.01 -39.17
N ASN A 4 -0.21 42.95 -39.95
CA ASN A 4 -1.29 42.00 -40.11
C ASN A 4 -1.74 41.51 -38.75
N MET A 5 -2.95 41.87 -38.34
CA MET A 5 -3.71 41.05 -37.36
C MET A 5 -4.22 39.83 -38.14
N GLU A 6 -3.49 38.74 -38.07
CA GLU A 6 -4.06 37.45 -38.39
C GLU A 6 -5.14 37.17 -37.33
N ASN A 7 -6.38 37.14 -37.81
CA ASN A 7 -7.53 36.66 -37.08
C ASN A 7 -7.33 35.17 -36.76
N ASP A 8 -6.70 34.86 -35.65
CA ASP A 8 -6.86 33.57 -35.01
C ASP A 8 -8.27 33.51 -34.37
N ASN A 9 -9.25 33.15 -35.18
CA ASN A 9 -10.53 32.66 -34.72
C ASN A 9 -10.35 31.27 -34.06
N VAL A 10 -9.48 31.18 -33.06
CA VAL A 10 -9.42 30.00 -32.17
C VAL A 10 -10.63 30.13 -31.28
N ASN A 11 -11.53 29.17 -31.38
CA ASN A 11 -12.68 29.01 -30.47
C ASN A 11 -12.18 29.06 -29.02
N VAL A 12 -12.56 30.07 -28.25
CA VAL A 12 -12.06 30.32 -26.90
C VAL A 12 -12.36 29.14 -26.00
N LEU A 13 -13.49 28.45 -26.22
CA LEU A 13 -13.85 27.22 -25.50
C LEU A 13 -12.83 26.11 -25.76
N GLU A 14 -12.38 25.89 -26.99
CA GLU A 14 -11.38 24.85 -27.31
C GLU A 14 -10.01 25.10 -26.69
N LYS A 15 -9.69 26.37 -26.43
CA LYS A 15 -8.44 26.77 -25.81
C LYS A 15 -8.40 26.49 -24.31
N TYR A 16 -9.55 26.58 -23.63
CA TYR A 16 -9.63 26.50 -22.14
C TYR A 16 -10.52 25.39 -21.63
N GLY A 17 -10.86 24.40 -22.47
CA GLY A 17 -11.68 23.29 -22.09
C GLY A 17 -11.79 22.21 -23.14
N ARG A 18 -12.57 21.17 -22.82
CA ARG A 18 -12.84 20.06 -23.73
C ARG A 18 -14.34 19.76 -23.80
N ASP A 19 -14.80 19.35 -24.98
CA ASP A 19 -16.15 18.84 -25.16
C ASP A 19 -16.22 17.36 -24.75
N ILE A 20 -16.87 17.11 -23.61
CA ILE A 20 -17.10 15.74 -23.10
C ILE A 20 -18.08 15.02 -24.03
N THR A 21 -19.09 15.71 -24.56
CA THR A 21 -20.10 15.08 -25.45
C THR A 21 -19.49 14.64 -26.77
N GLU A 22 -18.60 15.45 -27.35
CA GLU A 22 -17.88 15.04 -28.55
C GLU A 22 -16.89 13.90 -28.26
N SER A 23 -16.22 13.94 -27.11
CA SER A 23 -15.34 12.83 -26.64
C SER A 23 -16.12 11.53 -26.48
N ALA A 24 -17.36 11.60 -25.97
CA ALA A 24 -18.25 10.44 -25.86
C ALA A 24 -18.68 9.92 -27.26
N LYS A 25 -19.00 10.83 -28.17
CA LYS A 25 -19.38 10.49 -29.55
C LYS A 25 -18.26 9.79 -30.32
N ILE A 26 -17.02 10.17 -30.04
CA ILE A 26 -15.82 9.55 -30.64
C ILE A 26 -15.41 8.26 -29.91
N GLY A 27 -16.11 7.87 -28.81
CA GLY A 27 -15.84 6.65 -28.04
C GLY A 27 -14.59 6.71 -27.14
N LYS A 28 -14.10 7.90 -26.86
CA LYS A 28 -12.93 8.11 -26.00
C LYS A 28 -13.24 8.03 -24.50
N ILE A 29 -14.54 8.03 -24.15
CA ILE A 29 -14.99 7.97 -22.75
C ILE A 29 -15.25 6.54 -22.33
N ASP A 30 -14.86 6.22 -21.10
CA ASP A 30 -15.09 4.91 -20.51
C ASP A 30 -16.58 4.66 -20.20
N PRO A 31 -17.04 3.40 -20.25
CA PRO A 31 -18.40 3.08 -19.87
C PRO A 31 -18.62 3.34 -18.37
N VAL A 32 -19.65 4.11 -18.05
CA VAL A 32 -20.02 4.44 -16.67
C VAL A 32 -21.01 3.42 -16.16
N ILE A 33 -20.68 2.77 -15.05
CA ILE A 33 -21.43 1.66 -14.48
C ILE A 33 -21.79 1.98 -13.03
N GLY A 34 -23.05 1.67 -12.64
CA GLY A 34 -23.50 1.76 -11.24
C GLY A 34 -23.69 3.17 -10.70
N ARG A 35 -23.88 4.17 -11.59
CA ARG A 35 -24.13 5.59 -11.22
C ARG A 35 -25.45 6.13 -11.77
N ASP A 36 -26.42 5.25 -12.00
CA ASP A 36 -27.69 5.61 -12.63
C ASP A 36 -28.50 6.59 -11.79
N ASP A 37 -28.50 6.46 -10.47
CA ASP A 37 -29.27 7.30 -9.57
C ASP A 37 -28.70 8.72 -9.52
N GLU A 38 -27.37 8.86 -9.44
CA GLU A 38 -26.71 10.15 -9.45
C GLU A 38 -26.92 10.88 -10.81
N ILE A 39 -26.85 10.14 -11.93
CA ILE A 39 -27.12 10.71 -13.27
C ILE A 39 -28.58 11.15 -13.38
N ARG A 40 -29.54 10.40 -12.85
CA ARG A 40 -30.95 10.80 -12.80
C ARG A 40 -31.15 12.04 -11.94
N ASP A 41 -30.47 12.14 -10.81
CA ASP A 41 -30.53 13.32 -9.95
C ASP A 41 -29.98 14.55 -10.63
N ILE A 42 -28.83 14.47 -11.33
CA ILE A 42 -28.31 15.56 -12.15
C ILE A 42 -29.33 15.98 -13.19
N THR A 43 -29.86 15.02 -13.94
CA THR A 43 -30.86 15.26 -15.00
C THR A 43 -32.10 15.97 -14.44
N ARG A 44 -32.59 15.53 -13.27
CA ARG A 44 -33.73 16.14 -12.58
C ARG A 44 -33.41 17.59 -12.15
N ILE A 45 -32.22 17.84 -11.60
CA ILE A 45 -31.82 19.17 -11.14
C ILE A 45 -31.65 20.13 -12.31
N LEU A 46 -30.95 19.73 -13.38
CA LEU A 46 -30.80 20.54 -14.59
C LEU A 46 -32.14 20.92 -15.26
N SER A 47 -33.18 20.10 -15.05
CA SER A 47 -34.53 20.35 -15.57
C SER A 47 -35.40 21.28 -14.68
N ARG A 48 -34.87 21.75 -13.54
CA ARG A 48 -35.61 22.64 -12.63
C ARG A 48 -35.63 24.09 -13.14
N LYS A 49 -36.64 24.85 -12.77
CA LYS A 49 -36.73 26.29 -13.07
C LYS A 49 -35.76 27.14 -12.23
N THR A 50 -35.51 26.71 -11.00
CA THR A 50 -34.62 27.41 -10.03
C THR A 50 -33.75 26.37 -9.34
N LYS A 51 -32.55 26.77 -8.89
CA LYS A 51 -31.55 25.86 -8.32
C LYS A 51 -31.24 24.70 -9.28
N ASN A 52 -31.03 25.03 -10.53
CA ASN A 52 -30.83 24.08 -11.63
C ASN A 52 -29.36 23.72 -11.87
N ASN A 53 -28.47 24.10 -10.97
CA ASN A 53 -27.05 23.77 -11.05
C ASN A 53 -26.71 22.71 -10.02
N PRO A 54 -26.44 21.45 -10.40
CA PRO A 54 -26.01 20.41 -9.48
C PRO A 54 -24.55 20.60 -9.07
N VAL A 55 -24.22 20.25 -7.83
CA VAL A 55 -22.83 20.09 -7.38
C VAL A 55 -22.64 18.70 -6.80
N LEU A 56 -21.70 17.95 -7.37
CA LEU A 56 -21.29 16.63 -6.96
C LEU A 56 -20.29 16.75 -5.81
N ILE A 57 -20.66 16.20 -4.64
CA ILE A 57 -19.86 16.28 -3.43
C ILE A 57 -19.43 14.87 -3.04
N GLY A 58 -18.14 14.59 -3.00
CA GLY A 58 -17.61 13.29 -2.62
C GLY A 58 -16.09 13.32 -2.53
N GLU A 59 -15.52 12.33 -1.90
CA GLU A 59 -14.06 12.22 -1.77
C GLU A 59 -13.35 12.11 -3.13
N ALA A 60 -12.03 12.35 -3.15
CA ALA A 60 -11.25 12.19 -4.38
C ALA A 60 -11.28 10.71 -4.82
N GLY A 61 -11.43 10.47 -6.14
CA GLY A 61 -11.40 9.12 -6.70
C GLY A 61 -12.70 8.30 -6.57
N VAL A 62 -13.82 8.89 -6.07
CA VAL A 62 -15.12 8.17 -6.02
C VAL A 62 -15.87 8.16 -7.37
N GLY A 63 -15.33 8.81 -8.41
CA GLY A 63 -15.92 8.81 -9.75
C GLY A 63 -16.89 9.96 -10.04
N LYS A 64 -16.67 11.16 -9.49
CA LYS A 64 -17.52 12.35 -9.76
C LYS A 64 -17.52 12.73 -11.24
N THR A 65 -16.35 12.78 -11.87
CA THR A 65 -16.19 13.10 -13.30
C THR A 65 -16.85 12.05 -14.18
N ALA A 66 -16.74 10.76 -13.83
CA ALA A 66 -17.38 9.67 -14.54
C ALA A 66 -18.92 9.82 -14.60
N ILE A 67 -19.55 10.37 -13.55
CA ILE A 67 -21.00 10.60 -13.54
C ILE A 67 -21.39 11.62 -14.64
N VAL A 68 -20.58 12.65 -14.85
CA VAL A 68 -20.81 13.66 -15.88
C VAL A 68 -20.57 13.07 -17.28
N GLU A 69 -19.55 12.23 -17.42
CA GLU A 69 -19.29 11.46 -18.63
C GLU A 69 -20.46 10.49 -18.95
N GLY A 70 -21.04 9.88 -17.93
CA GLY A 70 -22.25 9.06 -18.06
C GLY A 70 -23.46 9.85 -18.55
N LEU A 71 -23.62 11.10 -18.06
CA LEU A 71 -24.66 11.98 -18.57
C LEU A 71 -24.43 12.34 -20.06
N ALA A 72 -23.19 12.62 -20.45
CA ALA A 72 -22.85 12.88 -21.85
C ALA A 72 -23.20 11.69 -22.76
N ASN A 73 -22.90 10.47 -22.33
CA ASN A 73 -23.30 9.25 -23.05
C ASN A 73 -24.81 9.12 -23.19
N ARG A 74 -25.60 9.45 -22.14
CA ARG A 74 -27.07 9.43 -22.23
C ARG A 74 -27.63 10.51 -23.16
N ILE A 75 -27.01 11.69 -23.19
CA ILE A 75 -27.41 12.75 -24.12
C ILE A 75 -27.26 12.28 -25.57
N ILE A 76 -26.12 11.65 -25.91
CA ILE A 76 -25.86 11.13 -27.26
C ILE A 76 -26.87 10.03 -27.62
N LYS A 77 -27.16 9.14 -26.69
CA LYS A 77 -28.14 8.05 -26.90
C LYS A 77 -29.60 8.55 -26.86
N ASN A 78 -29.83 9.85 -26.72
CA ASN A 78 -31.16 10.45 -26.55
C ASN A 78 -31.95 9.91 -25.35
N ASP A 79 -31.28 9.32 -24.36
CA ASP A 79 -31.86 8.79 -23.12
C ASP A 79 -31.90 9.87 -22.02
N VAL A 80 -32.43 11.04 -22.38
CA VAL A 80 -32.61 12.20 -21.49
C VAL A 80 -33.95 12.92 -21.82
N PRO A 81 -34.47 13.72 -20.87
CA PRO A 81 -35.66 14.55 -21.13
C PRO A 81 -35.43 15.51 -22.31
N ASN A 82 -36.53 15.93 -22.96
CA ASN A 82 -36.46 16.75 -24.18
C ASN A 82 -35.68 18.06 -24.03
N ASN A 83 -35.69 18.66 -22.84
CA ASN A 83 -34.93 19.89 -22.55
C ASN A 83 -33.42 19.71 -22.46
N LEU A 84 -32.94 18.48 -22.40
CA LEU A 84 -31.50 18.13 -22.36
C LEU A 84 -31.02 17.46 -23.65
N LYS A 85 -31.93 17.11 -24.58
CA LYS A 85 -31.57 16.60 -25.90
C LYS A 85 -30.76 17.64 -26.66
N ASN A 86 -29.77 17.19 -27.39
CA ASN A 86 -28.87 18.04 -28.22
C ASN A 86 -27.99 19.02 -27.43
N LYS A 87 -27.99 18.98 -26.08
CA LYS A 87 -27.04 19.78 -25.30
C LYS A 87 -25.64 19.16 -25.32
N ARG A 88 -24.66 20.02 -25.22
CA ARG A 88 -23.23 19.67 -25.14
C ARG A 88 -22.73 19.92 -23.73
N ILE A 89 -21.93 19.00 -23.19
CA ILE A 89 -21.25 19.20 -21.90
C ILE A 89 -19.83 19.62 -22.18
N TRP A 90 -19.48 20.81 -21.68
CA TRP A 90 -18.15 21.38 -21.86
C TRP A 90 -17.43 21.45 -20.51
N GLU A 91 -16.32 20.73 -20.39
CA GLU A 91 -15.48 20.77 -19.20
C GLU A 91 -14.52 21.95 -19.29
N LEU A 92 -14.52 22.78 -18.26
CA LEU A 92 -13.65 23.93 -18.15
C LEU A 92 -12.34 23.54 -17.45
N ASP A 93 -11.21 23.75 -18.12
CA ASP A 93 -9.89 23.54 -17.54
C ASP A 93 -9.45 24.80 -16.77
N MET A 94 -9.62 24.75 -15.45
CA MET A 94 -9.23 25.84 -14.55
C MET A 94 -7.71 26.06 -14.54
N ALA A 95 -6.92 24.99 -14.69
CA ALA A 95 -5.46 25.09 -14.71
C ALA A 95 -4.99 25.87 -15.95
N SER A 96 -5.54 25.59 -17.13
CA SER A 96 -5.24 26.32 -18.38
C SER A 96 -5.68 27.78 -18.33
N LEU A 97 -6.78 28.09 -17.66
CA LEU A 97 -7.23 29.46 -17.46
C LEU A 97 -6.27 30.29 -16.59
N ILE A 98 -5.69 29.70 -15.59
CA ILE A 98 -4.77 30.31 -14.62
C ILE A 98 -3.34 30.34 -15.19
N ALA A 99 -2.94 29.34 -15.95
CA ALA A 99 -1.58 29.22 -16.47
C ALA A 99 -1.19 30.43 -17.33
N GLY A 100 -0.04 31.05 -16.99
CA GLY A 100 0.50 32.19 -17.70
C GLY A 100 -0.24 33.52 -17.48
N ALA A 101 -1.29 33.58 -16.65
CA ALA A 101 -1.90 34.84 -16.26
C ALA A 101 -1.00 35.54 -15.23
N LYS A 102 -0.32 36.59 -15.64
CA LYS A 102 0.58 37.38 -14.76
C LYS A 102 -0.18 38.23 -13.74
N TYR A 103 -1.40 38.64 -14.09
CA TYR A 103 -2.24 39.53 -13.29
C TYR A 103 -3.67 39.00 -13.20
N ARG A 104 -4.34 39.31 -12.11
CA ARG A 104 -5.75 38.97 -11.86
C ARG A 104 -6.68 39.35 -13.04
N GLY A 105 -6.46 40.49 -13.67
CA GLY A 105 -7.27 40.96 -14.79
C GLY A 105 -7.24 40.03 -16.01
N GLU A 106 -6.11 39.42 -16.32
CA GLU A 106 -5.99 38.50 -17.48
C GLU A 106 -6.83 37.21 -17.28
N PHE A 107 -6.85 36.68 -16.08
CA PHE A 107 -7.69 35.51 -15.76
C PHE A 107 -9.18 35.89 -15.85
N GLU A 108 -9.57 37.04 -15.26
CA GLU A 108 -10.95 37.52 -15.33
C GLU A 108 -11.42 37.75 -16.77
N GLU A 109 -10.57 38.29 -17.64
CA GLU A 109 -10.86 38.50 -19.07
C GLU A 109 -11.03 37.17 -19.81
N ARG A 110 -10.15 36.20 -19.58
CA ARG A 110 -10.25 34.86 -20.18
C ARG A 110 -11.55 34.16 -19.75
N LEU A 111 -11.85 34.15 -18.44
CA LEU A 111 -13.10 33.58 -17.94
C LEU A 111 -14.34 34.29 -18.50
N LYS A 112 -14.34 35.62 -18.57
CA LYS A 112 -15.44 36.38 -19.18
C LYS A 112 -15.62 36.03 -20.65
N ALA A 113 -14.54 35.83 -21.41
CA ALA A 113 -14.60 35.43 -22.81
C ALA A 113 -15.26 34.05 -22.97
N VAL A 114 -14.85 33.07 -22.18
CA VAL A 114 -15.45 31.71 -22.14
C VAL A 114 -16.94 31.77 -21.77
N LEU A 115 -17.28 32.49 -20.71
CA LEU A 115 -18.66 32.61 -20.26
C LEU A 115 -19.56 33.34 -21.24
N LYS A 116 -19.01 34.30 -22.00
CA LYS A 116 -19.72 35.00 -23.07
C LYS A 116 -20.08 34.03 -24.21
N GLU A 117 -19.14 33.19 -24.62
CA GLU A 117 -19.36 32.18 -25.66
C GLU A 117 -20.38 31.14 -25.25
N ILE A 118 -20.32 30.66 -23.97
CA ILE A 118 -21.35 29.77 -23.41
C ILE A 118 -22.73 30.43 -23.38
N LYS A 119 -22.81 31.72 -23.06
CA LYS A 119 -24.07 32.45 -23.04
C LYS A 119 -24.63 32.65 -24.46
N GLU A 120 -23.78 32.93 -25.45
CA GLU A 120 -24.15 33.10 -26.86
C GLU A 120 -24.64 31.79 -27.50
N SER A 121 -24.35 30.62 -26.90
CA SER A 121 -24.88 29.32 -27.34
C SER A 121 -26.36 29.10 -26.98
N ASP A 122 -27.06 30.09 -26.42
CA ASP A 122 -28.49 30.07 -26.05
C ASP A 122 -28.89 28.83 -25.23
N GLY A 123 -28.01 28.45 -24.33
CA GLY A 123 -28.22 27.33 -23.39
C GLY A 123 -28.01 25.93 -24.00
N GLU A 124 -27.39 25.83 -25.18
CA GLU A 124 -27.00 24.51 -25.74
C GLU A 124 -25.84 23.89 -24.98
N ILE A 125 -25.01 24.69 -24.28
CA ILE A 125 -23.83 24.25 -23.55
C ILE A 125 -24.13 24.17 -22.06
N ILE A 126 -23.81 23.00 -21.46
CA ILE A 126 -23.77 22.79 -20.02
C ILE A 126 -22.28 22.83 -19.61
N MET A 127 -21.93 23.79 -18.78
CA MET A 127 -20.55 23.92 -18.28
C MET A 127 -20.30 22.94 -17.15
N PHE A 128 -19.25 22.14 -17.25
CA PHE A 128 -18.78 21.29 -16.16
C PHE A 128 -17.50 21.88 -15.58
N ILE A 129 -17.41 21.99 -14.27
CA ILE A 129 -16.26 22.52 -13.55
C ILE A 129 -15.86 21.47 -12.51
N ASP A 130 -14.78 20.76 -12.78
CA ASP A 130 -14.16 19.95 -11.76
C ASP A 130 -13.37 20.86 -10.80
N GLU A 131 -13.32 20.49 -9.53
CA GLU A 131 -12.73 21.31 -8.46
C GLU A 131 -13.31 22.75 -8.39
N ILE A 132 -14.66 22.86 -8.44
CA ILE A 132 -15.37 24.16 -8.48
C ILE A 132 -14.95 25.11 -7.33
N HIS A 133 -14.39 24.59 -6.25
CA HIS A 133 -13.85 25.39 -5.14
C HIS A 133 -12.71 26.32 -5.57
N MET A 134 -11.98 25.99 -6.65
CA MET A 134 -10.91 26.86 -7.20
C MET A 134 -11.44 28.22 -7.67
N ILE A 135 -12.72 28.29 -8.05
CA ILE A 135 -13.36 29.54 -8.48
C ILE A 135 -13.66 30.48 -7.32
N VAL A 136 -13.88 29.94 -6.12
CA VAL A 136 -14.40 30.66 -4.94
C VAL A 136 -13.29 31.19 -4.02
N GLY A 137 -12.06 31.22 -4.48
CA GLY A 137 -10.97 31.83 -3.72
C GLY A 137 -10.16 30.83 -2.89
N ALA A 138 -9.77 29.72 -3.46
CA ALA A 138 -8.76 28.80 -2.92
C ALA A 138 -7.34 29.36 -3.06
N GLY A 139 -7.14 30.63 -2.72
CA GLY A 139 -5.83 31.24 -2.75
C GLY A 139 -5.53 31.97 -1.47
N ALA A 140 -4.31 31.79 -0.96
CA ALA A 140 -3.69 32.66 0.02
C ALA A 140 -3.80 34.13 -0.39
N GLU A 141 -3.70 35.06 0.54
CA GLU A 141 -3.79 36.52 0.37
C GLU A 141 -3.46 37.03 -1.04
N GLY A 142 -4.51 37.43 -1.78
CA GLY A 142 -4.39 37.97 -3.14
C GLY A 142 -4.96 37.11 -4.27
N ALA A 143 -5.57 35.98 -3.98
CA ALA A 143 -6.07 35.07 -5.02
C ALA A 143 -7.41 35.47 -5.63
N MET A 144 -7.57 35.02 -6.86
CA MET A 144 -8.57 35.33 -7.86
C MET A 144 -9.96 34.86 -7.42
N ASP A 145 -10.85 35.77 -7.03
CA ASP A 145 -12.26 35.49 -6.76
C ASP A 145 -13.07 35.63 -8.05
N ALA A 146 -13.17 34.52 -8.81
CA ALA A 146 -14.00 34.48 -10.01
C ALA A 146 -15.51 34.33 -9.70
N SER A 147 -15.85 34.08 -8.45
CA SER A 147 -17.23 33.87 -8.02
C SER A 147 -18.13 35.07 -8.35
N ASN A 148 -17.59 36.27 -8.27
CA ASN A 148 -18.34 37.48 -8.55
C ASN A 148 -18.76 37.64 -10.03
N ILE A 149 -18.05 36.96 -10.96
CA ILE A 149 -18.41 36.91 -12.38
C ILE A 149 -19.48 35.86 -12.62
N LEU A 150 -19.40 34.68 -11.98
CA LEU A 150 -20.34 33.58 -12.15
C LEU A 150 -21.68 33.81 -11.43
N LYS A 151 -21.67 34.38 -10.23
CA LYS A 151 -22.88 34.61 -9.41
C LYS A 151 -24.05 35.24 -10.15
N PRO A 152 -23.88 36.37 -10.90
CA PRO A 152 -24.98 37.01 -11.64
C PRO A 152 -25.54 36.11 -12.75
N MET A 153 -24.68 35.39 -13.49
CA MET A 153 -25.07 34.53 -14.62
C MET A 153 -25.84 33.28 -14.16
N LEU A 154 -25.35 32.65 -13.10
CA LEU A 154 -26.07 31.54 -12.43
C LEU A 154 -27.39 32.00 -11.81
N ALA A 155 -27.43 33.24 -11.30
CA ALA A 155 -28.63 33.82 -10.70
C ALA A 155 -29.75 34.04 -11.69
N ARG A 156 -29.39 34.47 -12.91
CA ARG A 156 -30.36 34.76 -13.99
C ARG A 156 -30.71 33.51 -14.81
N GLY A 157 -30.02 32.36 -14.56
CA GLY A 157 -30.17 31.14 -15.37
C GLY A 157 -29.63 31.32 -16.81
N GLU A 158 -28.69 32.23 -17.00
CA GLU A 158 -28.05 32.47 -18.29
C GLU A 158 -27.11 31.37 -18.71
N ILE A 159 -26.60 30.61 -17.71
CA ILE A 159 -25.71 29.43 -17.87
C ILE A 159 -26.19 28.30 -17.01
N LEU A 160 -26.00 27.05 -17.48
CA LEU A 160 -26.14 25.83 -16.72
C LEU A 160 -24.76 25.32 -16.33
N CYS A 161 -24.61 24.97 -15.05
CA CYS A 161 -23.34 24.54 -14.52
C CYS A 161 -23.48 23.27 -13.68
N ILE A 162 -22.57 22.31 -13.91
CA ILE A 162 -22.36 21.15 -13.04
C ILE A 162 -21.03 21.38 -12.33
N GLY A 163 -21.01 21.36 -11.01
CA GLY A 163 -19.76 21.45 -10.22
C GLY A 163 -19.38 20.10 -9.61
N ALA A 164 -18.11 19.89 -9.39
CA ALA A 164 -17.61 18.76 -8.58
C ALA A 164 -16.59 19.27 -7.54
N THR A 165 -16.62 18.71 -6.31
CA THR A 165 -15.70 19.08 -5.23
C THR A 165 -15.73 18.03 -4.11
N THR A 166 -14.83 18.14 -3.14
CA THR A 166 -14.87 17.34 -1.92
C THR A 166 -15.79 17.96 -0.86
N LEU A 167 -16.19 17.17 0.14
CA LEU A 167 -17.04 17.66 1.23
C LEU A 167 -16.37 18.79 2.05
N ASN A 168 -15.07 18.64 2.29
CA ASN A 168 -14.30 19.62 3.06
C ASN A 168 -14.18 20.95 2.31
N GLU A 169 -13.89 20.91 1.02
CA GLU A 169 -13.81 22.10 0.17
C GLU A 169 -15.16 22.77 -0.04
N TYR A 170 -16.22 21.97 -0.21
CA TYR A 170 -17.57 22.49 -0.27
C TYR A 170 -17.91 23.31 0.97
N ARG A 171 -17.69 22.77 2.18
CA ARG A 171 -17.93 23.44 3.45
C ARG A 171 -17.06 24.71 3.63
N LYS A 172 -15.80 24.62 3.21
CA LYS A 172 -14.82 25.70 3.39
C LYS A 172 -15.07 26.90 2.47
N PHE A 173 -15.47 26.64 1.22
CA PHE A 173 -15.52 27.64 0.17
C PHE A 173 -16.94 27.96 -0.31
N ILE A 174 -17.79 26.97 -0.59
CA ILE A 174 -19.09 27.20 -1.21
C ILE A 174 -20.19 27.43 -0.17
N GLU A 175 -20.23 26.66 0.92
CA GLU A 175 -21.25 26.78 1.97
C GLU A 175 -21.15 28.11 2.74
N LYS A 176 -19.95 28.69 2.83
CA LYS A 176 -19.73 30.02 3.42
C LYS A 176 -20.24 31.17 2.56
N ASP A 177 -20.38 30.96 1.26
CA ASP A 177 -20.92 31.95 0.31
C ASP A 177 -22.42 31.71 0.10
N SER A 178 -23.25 32.41 0.84
CA SER A 178 -24.70 32.24 0.81
C SER A 178 -25.33 32.48 -0.57
N ALA A 179 -24.67 33.24 -1.45
CA ALA A 179 -25.15 33.49 -2.80
C ALA A 179 -24.92 32.27 -3.72
N LEU A 180 -23.80 31.59 -3.60
CA LEU A 180 -23.52 30.36 -4.32
C LEU A 180 -24.30 29.17 -3.77
N GLU A 181 -24.39 29.02 -2.45
CA GLU A 181 -25.12 27.93 -1.82
C GLU A 181 -26.59 27.90 -2.26
N ARG A 182 -27.21 29.08 -2.42
CA ARG A 182 -28.60 29.19 -2.91
C ARG A 182 -28.77 28.83 -4.40
N ARG A 183 -27.70 28.71 -5.16
CA ARG A 183 -27.73 28.43 -6.61
C ARG A 183 -27.39 27.01 -6.96
N PHE A 184 -26.61 26.36 -6.12
CA PHE A 184 -26.22 24.96 -6.29
C PHE A 184 -27.12 24.02 -5.50
N GLN A 185 -27.42 22.84 -6.10
CA GLN A 185 -28.11 21.74 -5.43
C GLN A 185 -27.10 20.60 -5.18
N LYS A 186 -26.95 20.24 -3.92
CA LYS A 186 -26.00 19.18 -3.48
C LYS A 186 -26.45 17.80 -3.97
N ILE A 187 -25.53 17.02 -4.52
CA ILE A 187 -25.63 15.58 -4.77
C ILE A 187 -24.43 14.92 -4.07
N ILE A 188 -24.71 14.04 -3.12
CA ILE A 188 -23.64 13.34 -2.39
C ILE A 188 -23.27 12.08 -3.16
N VAL A 189 -22.03 12.03 -3.62
CA VAL A 189 -21.43 10.86 -4.30
C VAL A 189 -20.69 10.03 -3.26
N LYS A 190 -21.23 8.87 -2.95
CA LYS A 190 -20.63 7.94 -1.99
C LYS A 190 -19.57 7.06 -2.66
N GLU A 191 -18.63 6.56 -1.85
CA GLU A 191 -17.74 5.49 -2.26
C GLU A 191 -18.55 4.26 -2.64
N PRO A 192 -18.32 3.62 -3.82
CA PRO A 192 -19.01 2.41 -4.21
C PRO A 192 -18.60 1.23 -3.32
N SER A 193 -19.48 0.24 -3.20
CA SER A 193 -19.16 -1.00 -2.51
C SER A 193 -18.10 -1.81 -3.29
N VAL A 194 -17.49 -2.81 -2.62
CA VAL A 194 -16.57 -3.74 -3.29
C VAL A 194 -17.25 -4.44 -4.47
N ASN A 195 -18.52 -4.84 -4.32
CA ASN A 195 -19.29 -5.51 -5.38
C ASN A 195 -19.56 -4.58 -6.58
N ASP A 196 -19.92 -3.32 -6.32
CA ASP A 196 -20.09 -2.32 -7.38
C ASP A 196 -18.76 -2.06 -8.10
N THR A 197 -17.65 -1.99 -7.34
CA THR A 197 -16.31 -1.82 -7.89
C THR A 197 -15.91 -2.98 -8.78
N ILE A 198 -16.19 -4.24 -8.39
CA ILE A 198 -15.96 -5.42 -9.25
C ILE A 198 -16.73 -5.28 -10.58
N THR A 199 -17.96 -4.80 -10.51
CA THR A 199 -18.80 -4.60 -11.71
C THR A 199 -18.22 -3.50 -12.61
N ILE A 200 -17.74 -2.40 -12.02
CA ILE A 200 -17.07 -1.31 -12.74
C ILE A 200 -15.80 -1.85 -13.43
N LEU A 201 -14.94 -2.57 -12.70
CA LEU A 201 -13.70 -3.12 -13.25
C LEU A 201 -13.96 -4.13 -14.37
N ARG A 202 -15.00 -4.96 -14.26
CA ARG A 202 -15.43 -5.87 -15.35
C ARG A 202 -15.82 -5.10 -16.62
N GLY A 203 -16.46 -3.95 -16.47
CA GLY A 203 -16.81 -3.09 -17.60
C GLY A 203 -15.61 -2.40 -18.24
N LEU A 204 -14.57 -2.11 -17.47
CA LEU A 204 -13.33 -1.49 -17.96
C LEU A 204 -12.31 -2.52 -18.47
N LYS A 205 -12.47 -3.80 -18.15
CA LYS A 205 -11.54 -4.88 -18.43
C LYS A 205 -11.05 -4.89 -19.88
N SER A 206 -11.96 -4.90 -20.84
CA SER A 206 -11.61 -4.99 -22.26
C SER A 206 -10.75 -3.83 -22.74
N ARG A 207 -10.94 -2.63 -22.22
CA ARG A 207 -10.13 -1.45 -22.57
C ARG A 207 -8.71 -1.57 -22.03
N PHE A 208 -8.53 -2.01 -20.78
CA PHE A 208 -7.20 -2.26 -20.23
C PHE A 208 -6.48 -3.39 -20.96
N GLU A 209 -7.19 -4.47 -21.32
CA GLU A 209 -6.64 -5.58 -22.10
C GLU A 209 -6.13 -5.14 -23.48
N VAL A 210 -6.87 -4.25 -24.15
CA VAL A 210 -6.46 -3.68 -25.44
C VAL A 210 -5.29 -2.72 -25.29
N TYR A 211 -5.38 -1.78 -24.34
CA TYR A 211 -4.36 -0.75 -24.13
C TYR A 211 -2.99 -1.31 -23.76
N HIS A 212 -2.98 -2.30 -22.87
CA HIS A 212 -1.73 -2.93 -22.41
C HIS A 212 -1.32 -4.18 -23.23
N GLY A 213 -2.21 -4.74 -24.02
CA GLY A 213 -1.95 -5.98 -24.78
C GLY A 213 -1.91 -7.25 -23.92
N VAL A 214 -2.50 -7.22 -22.72
CA VAL A 214 -2.51 -8.32 -21.74
C VAL A 214 -3.89 -8.95 -21.61
N ASN A 215 -3.99 -10.08 -20.89
CA ASN A 215 -5.25 -10.72 -20.52
C ASN A 215 -5.48 -10.55 -18.99
N ILE A 216 -6.68 -10.13 -18.59
CA ILE A 216 -7.02 -9.95 -17.19
C ILE A 216 -7.96 -11.05 -16.72
N LYS A 217 -7.57 -11.86 -15.73
CA LYS A 217 -8.46 -12.85 -15.13
C LYS A 217 -9.51 -12.18 -14.23
N ASP A 218 -10.67 -12.82 -14.10
CA ASP A 218 -11.70 -12.33 -13.15
C ASP A 218 -11.22 -12.38 -11.70
N SER A 219 -10.33 -13.34 -11.37
CA SER A 219 -9.66 -13.41 -10.05
C SER A 219 -8.86 -12.15 -9.75
N ALA A 220 -8.17 -11.56 -10.74
CA ALA A 220 -7.44 -10.30 -10.58
C ALA A 220 -8.38 -9.13 -10.29
N ILE A 221 -9.53 -9.06 -10.96
CA ILE A 221 -10.55 -8.02 -10.74
C ILE A 221 -11.09 -8.09 -9.31
N ILE A 222 -11.45 -9.29 -8.86
CA ILE A 222 -11.92 -9.52 -7.49
C ILE A 222 -10.82 -9.19 -6.48
N ALA A 223 -9.58 -9.62 -6.73
CA ALA A 223 -8.43 -9.30 -5.90
C ALA A 223 -8.18 -7.79 -5.83
N ALA A 224 -8.20 -7.06 -6.96
CA ALA A 224 -7.99 -5.61 -6.98
C ALA A 224 -9.01 -4.86 -6.13
N ALA A 225 -10.31 -5.19 -6.24
CA ALA A 225 -11.36 -4.57 -5.45
C ALA A 225 -11.25 -4.91 -3.95
N THR A 226 -11.00 -6.18 -3.61
CA THR A 226 -10.97 -6.64 -2.22
C THR A 226 -9.70 -6.22 -1.49
N LEU A 227 -8.53 -6.39 -2.12
CA LEU A 227 -7.25 -6.05 -1.52
C LEU A 227 -7.06 -4.54 -1.40
N SER A 228 -7.48 -3.75 -2.42
CA SER A 228 -7.42 -2.30 -2.32
C SER A 228 -8.32 -1.77 -1.20
N ASN A 229 -9.53 -2.30 -1.05
CA ASN A 229 -10.43 -1.90 0.02
C ASN A 229 -9.86 -2.22 1.40
N ARG A 230 -9.20 -3.38 1.54
CA ARG A 230 -8.64 -3.86 2.81
C ARG A 230 -7.32 -3.20 3.18
N TYR A 231 -6.42 -2.97 2.20
CA TYR A 231 -5.02 -2.63 2.47
C TYR A 231 -4.65 -1.20 2.08
N ILE A 232 -5.41 -0.54 1.21
CA ILE A 232 -5.17 0.85 0.81
C ILE A 232 -6.23 1.74 1.44
N THR A 233 -5.93 2.26 2.64
CA THR A 233 -6.89 3.01 3.47
C THR A 233 -6.91 4.51 3.21
N ASN A 234 -5.89 5.05 2.54
CA ASN A 234 -5.72 6.48 2.28
C ASN A 234 -6.34 6.95 0.95
N ARG A 235 -6.96 6.05 0.18
CA ARG A 235 -7.63 6.31 -1.10
C ARG A 235 -8.99 5.60 -1.14
N PHE A 236 -9.86 6.02 -2.05
CA PHE A 236 -11.24 5.54 -2.15
C PHE A 236 -11.47 4.67 -3.39
N LEU A 237 -12.44 3.76 -3.31
CA LEU A 237 -12.94 3.02 -4.45
C LEU A 237 -13.76 3.96 -5.37
N PRO A 238 -13.79 3.73 -6.70
CA PRO A 238 -13.13 2.62 -7.43
C PRO A 238 -11.69 2.94 -7.83
N ASP A 239 -11.23 4.19 -7.70
CA ASP A 239 -9.96 4.71 -8.21
C ASP A 239 -8.76 3.85 -7.81
N LYS A 240 -8.59 3.55 -6.50
CA LYS A 240 -7.50 2.70 -6.01
C LYS A 240 -7.49 1.29 -6.61
N ALA A 241 -8.64 0.74 -6.97
CA ALA A 241 -8.73 -0.58 -7.58
C ALA A 241 -8.47 -0.53 -9.09
N ILE A 242 -8.86 0.54 -9.75
CA ILE A 242 -8.56 0.83 -11.17
C ILE A 242 -7.05 0.97 -11.33
N ASP A 243 -6.40 1.79 -10.50
CA ASP A 243 -4.95 1.99 -10.53
C ASP A 243 -4.16 0.70 -10.27
N LEU A 244 -4.66 -0.20 -9.39
CA LEU A 244 -4.02 -1.50 -9.19
C LEU A 244 -4.06 -2.37 -10.43
N ILE A 245 -5.18 -2.38 -11.15
CA ILE A 245 -5.30 -3.11 -12.42
C ILE A 245 -4.37 -2.50 -13.46
N ASP A 246 -4.35 -1.17 -13.57
CA ASP A 246 -3.50 -0.46 -14.54
C ASP A 246 -2.02 -0.74 -14.30
N GLU A 247 -1.55 -0.60 -13.05
CA GLU A 247 -0.16 -0.88 -12.67
C GLU A 247 0.23 -2.35 -12.87
N ALA A 248 -0.68 -3.29 -12.55
CA ALA A 248 -0.44 -4.70 -12.77
C ALA A 248 -0.32 -5.01 -14.27
N CYS A 249 -1.22 -4.46 -15.10
CA CYS A 249 -1.16 -4.58 -16.55
C CYS A 249 0.13 -3.99 -17.11
N ALA A 250 0.52 -2.80 -16.67
CA ALA A 250 1.76 -2.14 -17.07
C ALA A 250 2.99 -2.97 -16.67
N THR A 251 2.98 -3.54 -15.46
CA THR A 251 4.07 -4.41 -14.98
C THR A 251 4.22 -5.65 -15.86
N ILE A 252 3.14 -6.35 -16.16
CA ILE A 252 3.15 -7.52 -17.04
C ILE A 252 3.60 -7.13 -18.46
N LYS A 253 3.10 -6.01 -19.01
CA LYS A 253 3.55 -5.52 -20.32
C LYS A 253 5.05 -5.27 -20.36
N VAL A 254 5.60 -4.60 -19.34
CA VAL A 254 7.05 -4.37 -19.25
C VAL A 254 7.80 -5.71 -19.14
N GLN A 255 7.30 -6.68 -18.39
CA GLN A 255 7.91 -8.01 -18.29
C GLN A 255 7.89 -8.76 -19.64
N MET A 256 6.81 -8.63 -20.41
CA MET A 256 6.71 -9.24 -21.76
C MET A 256 7.65 -8.58 -22.77
N GLU A 257 7.90 -7.29 -22.65
CA GLU A 257 8.79 -6.55 -23.55
C GLU A 257 10.27 -6.63 -23.12
N SER A 258 10.53 -6.89 -21.85
CA SER A 258 11.86 -6.99 -21.25
C SER A 258 12.48 -8.38 -21.44
N VAL A 259 13.79 -8.44 -21.34
CA VAL A 259 14.52 -9.72 -21.29
C VAL A 259 14.14 -10.46 -20.01
N PRO A 260 13.70 -11.72 -20.07
CA PRO A 260 13.35 -12.51 -18.88
C PRO A 260 14.50 -12.58 -17.88
N SER A 261 14.19 -12.53 -16.57
CA SER A 261 15.21 -12.58 -15.50
C SER A 261 16.14 -13.80 -15.63
N SER A 262 15.61 -14.94 -16.01
CA SER A 262 16.39 -16.17 -16.25
C SER A 262 17.42 -16.01 -17.37
N LEU A 263 17.08 -15.26 -18.42
CA LEU A 263 18.02 -14.99 -19.54
C LEU A 263 19.04 -13.93 -19.14
N ASP A 264 18.63 -12.89 -18.38
CA ASP A 264 19.54 -11.86 -17.88
C ASP A 264 20.57 -12.44 -16.88
N GLU A 265 20.13 -13.31 -15.96
CA GLU A 265 21.04 -14.02 -15.04
C GLU A 265 22.04 -14.89 -15.77
N LEU A 266 21.61 -15.64 -16.80
CA LEU A 266 22.49 -16.44 -17.64
C LEU A 266 23.49 -15.56 -18.36
N THR A 267 23.06 -14.45 -18.93
CA THR A 267 23.94 -13.49 -19.63
C THR A 267 24.97 -12.89 -18.69
N ARG A 268 24.56 -12.51 -17.46
CA ARG A 268 25.52 -12.03 -16.42
C ARG A 268 26.50 -13.12 -15.99
N HIS A 269 26.04 -14.36 -15.85
CA HIS A 269 26.91 -15.49 -15.52
C HIS A 269 27.94 -15.76 -16.61
N ILE A 270 27.51 -15.71 -17.88
CA ILE A 270 28.41 -15.83 -19.04
C ILE A 270 29.45 -14.70 -19.03
N MET A 271 29.01 -13.46 -18.83
CA MET A 271 29.91 -12.29 -18.78
C MET A 271 30.94 -12.41 -17.66
N ASN A 272 30.55 -12.84 -16.45
CA ASN A 272 31.47 -13.04 -15.34
C ASN A 272 32.53 -14.12 -15.65
N LEU A 273 32.15 -15.23 -16.28
CA LEU A 273 33.07 -16.29 -16.67
C LEU A 273 33.98 -15.86 -17.84
N GLU A 274 33.51 -15.00 -18.74
CA GLU A 274 34.32 -14.41 -19.80
C GLU A 274 35.40 -13.47 -19.23
N ILE A 275 35.04 -12.65 -18.23
CA ILE A 275 35.98 -11.78 -17.50
C ILE A 275 37.04 -12.63 -16.79
N GLU A 276 36.60 -13.71 -16.09
CA GLU A 276 37.54 -14.64 -15.41
C GLU A 276 38.49 -15.30 -16.45
N LYS A 277 37.93 -15.72 -17.58
CA LYS A 277 38.72 -16.32 -18.67
C LYS A 277 39.79 -15.36 -19.25
N GLU A 278 39.39 -14.08 -19.46
CA GLU A 278 40.34 -13.05 -19.93
C GLU A 278 41.44 -12.73 -18.88
N ALA A 279 41.08 -12.70 -17.60
CA ALA A 279 42.08 -12.53 -16.53
C ALA A 279 43.10 -13.66 -16.49
N LEU A 280 42.64 -14.92 -16.62
CA LEU A 280 43.49 -16.11 -16.64
C LEU A 280 44.35 -16.26 -17.91
N LYS A 281 44.07 -15.52 -18.99
CA LYS A 281 44.92 -15.53 -20.19
C LYS A 281 46.32 -14.98 -19.94
N LYS A 282 46.45 -14.11 -18.94
CA LYS A 282 47.73 -13.49 -18.57
C LYS A 282 48.61 -14.36 -17.67
N GLU A 283 48.04 -15.46 -17.13
CA GLU A 283 48.74 -16.38 -16.23
C GLU A 283 49.10 -17.68 -16.98
N ASN A 284 50.32 -18.19 -16.73
CA ASN A 284 50.89 -19.35 -17.47
C ASN A 284 51.10 -20.59 -16.60
N ASP A 285 50.65 -20.60 -15.37
CA ASP A 285 50.75 -21.73 -14.45
C ASP A 285 49.78 -22.89 -14.80
N ASP A 286 50.09 -24.10 -14.37
CA ASP A 286 49.30 -25.30 -14.71
C ASP A 286 47.92 -25.33 -14.05
N LEU A 287 47.75 -24.62 -12.92
CA LEU A 287 46.46 -24.48 -12.26
C LEU A 287 45.51 -23.59 -13.06
N SER A 288 46.03 -22.47 -13.58
CA SER A 288 45.27 -21.53 -14.43
C SER A 288 44.86 -22.16 -15.76
N LYS A 289 45.69 -23.05 -16.33
CA LYS A 289 45.35 -23.82 -17.54
C LYS A 289 44.17 -24.78 -17.30
N LYS A 290 44.21 -25.56 -16.22
CA LYS A 290 43.10 -26.46 -15.84
C LYS A 290 41.81 -25.69 -15.55
N ARG A 291 41.91 -24.56 -14.85
CA ARG A 291 40.73 -23.70 -14.55
C ARG A 291 40.13 -23.15 -15.84
N LYS A 292 40.96 -22.76 -16.81
CA LYS A 292 40.54 -22.25 -18.11
C LYS A 292 39.77 -23.30 -18.95
N GLU A 293 40.20 -24.57 -18.89
CA GLU A 293 39.46 -25.68 -19.54
C GLU A 293 38.08 -25.85 -18.93
N VAL A 294 37.95 -25.89 -17.60
CA VAL A 294 36.69 -25.98 -16.89
C VAL A 294 35.76 -24.78 -17.20
N ILE A 295 36.31 -23.56 -17.27
CA ILE A 295 35.56 -22.37 -17.64
C ILE A 295 35.08 -22.47 -19.09
N ASN A 296 35.90 -22.94 -20.03
CA ASN A 296 35.48 -23.10 -21.43
C ASN A 296 34.32 -24.10 -21.58
N GLU A 297 34.38 -25.25 -20.89
CA GLU A 297 33.25 -26.21 -20.92
C GLU A 297 31.96 -25.62 -20.33
N LYS A 298 32.07 -24.88 -19.23
CA LYS A 298 30.91 -24.19 -18.63
C LYS A 298 30.35 -23.12 -19.56
N LEU A 299 31.21 -22.30 -20.17
CA LEU A 299 30.81 -21.26 -21.11
C LEU A 299 30.07 -21.84 -22.32
N ASN A 300 30.58 -22.94 -22.91
CA ASN A 300 29.91 -23.58 -24.06
C ASN A 300 28.50 -24.03 -23.68
N LYS A 301 28.32 -24.73 -22.54
CA LYS A 301 27.02 -25.18 -22.06
C LYS A 301 26.06 -24.04 -21.73
N LEU A 302 26.56 -22.94 -21.15
CA LEU A 302 25.73 -21.78 -20.81
C LEU A 302 25.32 -20.98 -22.07
N LYS A 303 26.24 -20.81 -23.04
CA LYS A 303 25.97 -20.15 -24.32
C LYS A 303 24.94 -20.91 -25.16
N GLU A 304 25.01 -22.23 -25.16
CA GLU A 304 24.01 -23.07 -25.81
C GLU A 304 22.62 -22.89 -25.20
N LYS A 305 22.51 -22.95 -23.86
CA LYS A 305 21.28 -22.67 -23.12
C LYS A 305 20.75 -21.24 -23.34
N GLU A 306 21.64 -20.26 -23.34
CA GLU A 306 21.28 -18.85 -23.60
C GLU A 306 20.70 -18.68 -25.00
N SER A 307 21.34 -19.28 -26.02
CA SER A 307 20.87 -19.23 -27.39
C SER A 307 19.49 -19.86 -27.58
N ASP A 308 19.24 -21.03 -26.95
CA ASP A 308 17.95 -21.72 -27.02
C ASP A 308 16.84 -20.95 -26.33
N LEU A 309 17.11 -20.39 -25.14
CA LEU A 309 16.16 -19.56 -24.41
C LEU A 309 15.86 -18.25 -25.15
N ARG A 310 16.88 -17.64 -25.76
CA ARG A 310 16.74 -16.40 -26.54
C ARG A 310 15.84 -16.62 -27.77
N LYS A 311 16.03 -17.74 -28.51
CA LYS A 311 15.17 -18.07 -29.65
C LYS A 311 13.71 -18.26 -29.23
N LYS A 312 13.47 -19.03 -28.18
CA LYS A 312 12.12 -19.23 -27.64
C LYS A 312 11.47 -17.91 -27.23
N TRP A 313 12.21 -17.05 -26.52
CA TRP A 313 11.72 -15.73 -26.12
C TRP A 313 11.38 -14.83 -27.32
N GLU A 314 12.22 -14.82 -28.37
CA GLU A 314 11.96 -14.05 -29.60
C GLU A 314 10.71 -14.54 -30.33
N GLU A 315 10.51 -15.86 -30.41
CA GLU A 315 9.32 -16.48 -30.98
C GLU A 315 8.04 -16.14 -30.21
N GLU A 316 8.05 -16.29 -28.89
CA GLU A 316 6.92 -15.90 -28.01
C GLU A 316 6.60 -14.41 -28.12
N LYS A 317 7.62 -13.56 -28.12
CA LYS A 317 7.46 -12.10 -28.28
C LYS A 317 6.82 -11.74 -29.61
N ALA A 318 7.21 -12.41 -30.71
CA ALA A 318 6.62 -12.18 -32.00
C ALA A 318 5.13 -12.60 -32.07
N ILE A 319 4.75 -13.70 -31.41
CA ILE A 319 3.36 -14.17 -31.33
C ILE A 319 2.54 -13.16 -30.50
N ASN A 320 3.04 -12.74 -29.34
CA ASN A 320 2.36 -11.78 -28.47
C ASN A 320 2.13 -10.43 -29.16
N THR A 321 3.09 -9.97 -29.96
CA THR A 321 2.91 -8.74 -30.78
C THR A 321 1.80 -8.89 -31.79
N LYS A 322 1.63 -10.08 -32.41
CA LYS A 322 0.53 -10.33 -33.33
C LYS A 322 -0.83 -10.37 -32.60
N ILE A 323 -0.88 -10.98 -31.43
CA ILE A 323 -2.09 -11.02 -30.58
C ILE A 323 -2.52 -9.60 -30.19
N SER A 324 -1.59 -8.74 -29.76
CA SER A 324 -1.89 -7.35 -29.41
C SER A 324 -2.48 -6.58 -30.59
N LYS A 325 -1.89 -6.66 -31.77
CA LYS A 325 -2.42 -6.02 -32.98
C LYS A 325 -3.82 -6.51 -33.34
N LYS A 326 -4.08 -7.81 -33.17
CA LYS A 326 -5.43 -8.36 -33.44
C LYS A 326 -6.47 -7.87 -32.43
N LYS A 327 -6.10 -7.70 -31.17
CA LYS A 327 -6.99 -7.08 -30.15
C LYS A 327 -7.33 -5.63 -30.54
N GLU A 328 -6.36 -4.84 -30.98
CA GLU A 328 -6.57 -3.47 -31.46
C GLU A 328 -7.50 -3.43 -32.69
N GLU A 329 -7.34 -4.37 -33.65
CA GLU A 329 -8.24 -4.49 -34.81
C GLU A 329 -9.69 -4.81 -34.40
N ILE A 330 -9.88 -5.70 -33.41
CA ILE A 330 -11.18 -6.06 -32.87
C ILE A 330 -11.83 -4.85 -32.17
N ASP A 331 -11.07 -4.13 -31.36
CA ASP A 331 -11.59 -2.95 -30.63
C ASP A 331 -12.02 -1.84 -31.61
N SER A 332 -11.18 -1.55 -32.63
CA SER A 332 -11.54 -0.61 -33.68
C SER A 332 -12.77 -1.05 -34.50
N ALA A 333 -12.94 -2.37 -34.71
CA ALA A 333 -14.13 -2.89 -35.37
C ALA A 333 -15.39 -2.78 -34.50
N LYS A 334 -15.28 -3.04 -33.19
CA LYS A 334 -16.37 -2.84 -32.21
C LYS A 334 -16.78 -1.38 -32.12
N PHE A 335 -15.81 -0.48 -32.09
CA PHE A 335 -16.08 0.96 -32.11
C PHE A 335 -16.82 1.43 -33.39
N ARG A 336 -16.38 0.93 -34.57
CA ARG A 336 -17.10 1.19 -35.84
C ARG A 336 -18.52 0.64 -35.83
N LEU A 337 -18.73 -0.52 -35.20
CA LEU A 337 -20.05 -1.10 -35.03
C LEU A 337 -20.96 -0.19 -34.19
N GLU A 338 -20.49 0.27 -33.02
CA GLU A 338 -21.26 1.17 -32.15
C GLU A 338 -21.59 2.48 -32.86
N LYS A 339 -20.64 3.03 -33.62
CA LYS A 339 -20.87 4.22 -34.43
C LYS A 339 -21.93 3.99 -35.51
N ALA A 340 -21.84 2.90 -36.27
CA ALA A 340 -22.81 2.54 -37.31
C ALA A 340 -24.23 2.31 -36.73
N GLU A 341 -24.33 1.74 -35.53
CA GLU A 341 -25.60 1.58 -34.82
C GLU A 341 -26.19 2.93 -34.39
N ASN A 342 -25.36 3.83 -33.86
CA ASN A 342 -25.78 5.16 -33.46
C ASN A 342 -26.20 6.04 -34.65
N GLU A 343 -25.60 5.83 -35.82
CA GLU A 343 -25.94 6.52 -37.09
C GLU A 343 -27.05 5.82 -37.86
N TYR A 344 -27.68 4.73 -37.32
CA TYR A 344 -28.70 3.90 -37.96
C TYR A 344 -28.26 3.30 -39.30
N ASN A 345 -26.93 3.12 -39.53
CA ASN A 345 -26.40 2.44 -40.70
C ASN A 345 -26.42 0.93 -40.48
N LEU A 346 -27.62 0.33 -40.65
CA LEU A 346 -27.86 -1.07 -40.36
C LEU A 346 -27.06 -2.03 -41.26
N GLU A 347 -26.68 -1.60 -42.48
CA GLU A 347 -25.93 -2.44 -43.43
C GLU A 347 -24.49 -2.63 -42.94
N ASP A 348 -23.80 -1.56 -42.58
CA ASP A 348 -22.43 -1.63 -42.07
C ASP A 348 -22.41 -2.27 -40.67
N ALA A 349 -23.39 -1.99 -39.81
CA ALA A 349 -23.53 -2.66 -38.55
C ALA A 349 -23.66 -4.18 -38.66
N ALA A 350 -24.48 -4.65 -39.62
CA ALA A 350 -24.64 -6.09 -39.91
C ALA A 350 -23.35 -6.73 -40.43
N LYS A 351 -22.62 -6.06 -41.32
CA LYS A 351 -21.31 -6.55 -41.88
C LYS A 351 -20.26 -6.67 -40.75
N LEU A 352 -20.20 -5.69 -39.87
CA LEU A 352 -19.27 -5.70 -38.73
C LEU A 352 -19.66 -6.74 -37.69
N ARG A 353 -20.92 -6.82 -37.27
CA ARG A 353 -21.43 -7.74 -36.25
C ARG A 353 -21.36 -9.20 -36.63
N HIS A 354 -21.72 -9.56 -37.86
CA HIS A 354 -21.83 -10.95 -38.31
C HIS A 354 -20.70 -11.41 -39.22
N GLY A 355 -19.86 -10.49 -39.72
CA GLY A 355 -18.75 -10.80 -40.62
C GLY A 355 -17.37 -10.53 -40.03
N THR A 356 -17.05 -9.24 -39.82
CA THR A 356 -15.67 -8.82 -39.49
C THR A 356 -15.26 -9.23 -38.08
N ILE A 357 -16.08 -8.90 -37.07
CA ILE A 357 -15.75 -9.17 -35.67
C ILE A 357 -15.61 -10.66 -35.38
N PRO A 358 -16.56 -11.56 -35.76
CA PRO A 358 -16.40 -13.00 -35.53
C PRO A 358 -15.18 -13.60 -36.24
N ARG A 359 -14.82 -13.09 -37.43
CA ARG A 359 -13.62 -13.55 -38.13
C ARG A 359 -12.35 -13.18 -37.33
N LEU A 360 -12.22 -11.93 -36.91
CA LEU A 360 -11.08 -11.46 -36.11
C LEU A 360 -10.97 -12.19 -34.76
N GLU A 361 -12.10 -12.45 -34.11
CA GLU A 361 -12.15 -13.22 -32.84
C GLU A 361 -11.72 -14.66 -33.02
N LYS A 362 -12.04 -15.28 -34.19
CA LYS A 362 -11.58 -16.61 -34.53
C LYS A 362 -10.07 -16.64 -34.79
N GLU A 363 -9.56 -15.69 -35.58
CA GLU A 363 -8.12 -15.52 -35.82
C GLU A 363 -7.35 -15.30 -34.50
N LEU A 364 -7.89 -14.49 -33.58
CA LEU A 364 -7.31 -14.28 -32.25
C LEU A 364 -7.28 -15.59 -31.44
N THR A 365 -8.36 -16.36 -31.46
CA THR A 365 -8.45 -17.64 -30.73
C THR A 365 -7.44 -18.68 -31.27
N GLU A 366 -7.19 -18.68 -32.56
CA GLU A 366 -6.18 -19.54 -33.20
C GLU A 366 -4.77 -19.15 -32.77
N LEU A 367 -4.43 -17.83 -32.77
CA LEU A 367 -3.14 -17.32 -32.32
C LEU A 367 -2.92 -17.58 -30.80
N GLN A 368 -3.97 -17.47 -29.98
CA GLN A 368 -3.89 -17.81 -28.57
C GLN A 368 -3.65 -19.29 -28.29
N LYS A 369 -4.14 -20.19 -29.15
CA LYS A 369 -3.85 -21.62 -29.03
C LYS A 369 -2.43 -21.97 -29.45
N GLU A 370 -1.87 -21.23 -30.39
CA GLU A 370 -0.46 -21.38 -30.81
C GLU A 370 0.50 -20.84 -29.71
N ASN A 371 0.04 -19.88 -28.92
CA ASN A 371 0.82 -19.29 -27.82
C ASN A 371 0.89 -20.27 -26.65
N LYS A 372 1.80 -21.22 -26.68
CA LYS A 372 2.20 -22.04 -25.54
C LYS A 372 3.32 -21.30 -24.79
N SER A 373 2.97 -20.23 -24.09
CA SER A 373 3.95 -19.44 -23.36
C SER A 373 4.44 -20.18 -22.10
N ASP A 374 5.64 -20.71 -22.17
CA ASP A 374 6.37 -21.29 -21.03
C ASP A 374 7.23 -20.23 -20.30
N ILE A 375 7.56 -19.12 -20.97
CA ILE A 375 8.52 -18.11 -20.48
C ILE A 375 7.85 -16.77 -20.18
N LEU A 376 6.87 -16.35 -20.98
CA LEU A 376 6.20 -15.06 -20.87
C LEU A 376 4.72 -15.25 -20.49
N SER A 377 4.35 -14.83 -19.26
CA SER A 377 2.93 -14.76 -18.90
C SER A 377 2.33 -13.44 -19.41
N ASP A 378 1.32 -13.53 -20.26
CA ASP A 378 0.53 -12.39 -20.75
C ASP A 378 -0.70 -12.11 -19.87
N THR A 379 -0.80 -12.80 -18.74
CA THR A 379 -2.03 -12.87 -17.96
C THR A 379 -1.84 -12.19 -16.61
N VAL A 380 -2.68 -11.20 -16.33
CA VAL A 380 -2.81 -10.59 -15.00
C VAL A 380 -3.72 -11.45 -14.14
N ASP A 381 -3.20 -12.01 -13.06
CA ASP A 381 -3.94 -12.81 -12.10
C ASP A 381 -3.92 -12.16 -10.70
N ASP A 382 -4.49 -12.84 -9.72
CA ASP A 382 -4.53 -12.39 -8.32
C ASP A 382 -3.12 -12.26 -7.69
N ASN A 383 -2.14 -13.04 -8.14
CA ASN A 383 -0.76 -12.93 -7.69
C ASN A 383 -0.13 -11.62 -8.18
N ALA A 384 -0.33 -11.25 -9.46
CA ALA A 384 0.17 -10.00 -10.00
C ALA A 384 -0.39 -8.78 -9.24
N ILE A 385 -1.69 -8.80 -8.92
CA ILE A 385 -2.32 -7.75 -8.08
C ILE A 385 -1.71 -7.74 -6.69
N SER A 386 -1.51 -8.90 -6.08
CA SER A 386 -0.90 -9.01 -4.76
C SER A 386 0.52 -8.46 -4.71
N GLU A 387 1.32 -8.65 -5.76
CA GLU A 387 2.66 -8.06 -5.88
C GLU A 387 2.61 -6.53 -5.92
N VAL A 388 1.68 -5.95 -6.68
CA VAL A 388 1.51 -4.48 -6.73
C VAL A 388 1.07 -3.93 -5.37
N VAL A 389 0.07 -4.57 -4.74
CA VAL A 389 -0.37 -4.18 -3.38
C VAL A 389 0.79 -4.27 -2.39
N SER A 390 1.61 -5.32 -2.48
CA SER A 390 2.80 -5.49 -1.63
C SER A 390 3.79 -4.35 -1.80
N LYS A 391 4.06 -3.92 -3.04
CA LYS A 391 4.95 -2.78 -3.32
C LYS A 391 4.42 -1.47 -2.74
N TRP A 392 3.10 -1.23 -2.85
CA TRP A 392 2.50 0.03 -2.40
C TRP A 392 2.34 0.11 -0.88
N THR A 393 2.11 -1.03 -0.24
CA THR A 393 1.78 -1.09 1.20
C THR A 393 2.93 -1.61 2.05
N ASN A 394 4.01 -2.11 1.44
CA ASN A 394 5.08 -2.84 2.09
C ASN A 394 4.60 -4.10 2.86
N ILE A 395 3.46 -4.67 2.46
CA ILE A 395 2.94 -5.91 3.04
C ILE A 395 3.46 -7.08 2.22
N PRO A 396 4.07 -8.11 2.81
CA PRO A 396 4.58 -9.26 2.06
C PRO A 396 3.50 -9.97 1.23
N VAL A 397 3.85 -10.35 -0.02
CA VAL A 397 2.93 -11.07 -0.96
C VAL A 397 2.34 -12.32 -0.33
N SER A 398 3.14 -13.04 0.45
CA SER A 398 2.73 -14.26 1.15
C SER A 398 1.50 -14.09 2.06
N ARG A 399 1.18 -12.86 2.44
CA ARG A 399 -0.01 -12.52 3.24
C ARG A 399 -1.25 -12.24 2.42
N LEU A 400 -1.06 -11.86 1.20
CA LEU A 400 -2.15 -11.51 0.30
C LEU A 400 -2.76 -12.76 -0.32
N ASN A 401 -2.02 -13.87 -0.30
CA ASN A 401 -2.41 -15.16 -0.87
C ASN A 401 -2.87 -16.16 0.21
N ASN A 402 -3.52 -17.25 -0.20
CA ASN A 402 -4.14 -18.28 0.66
C ASN A 402 -3.18 -19.03 1.64
N SER A 403 -1.86 -18.78 1.59
CA SER A 403 -0.86 -19.34 2.52
C SER A 403 -0.95 -18.75 3.95
N GLU A 404 -1.78 -17.75 4.19
CA GLU A 404 -1.98 -17.13 5.52
C GLU A 404 -2.47 -18.16 6.54
N ARG A 405 -3.31 -19.12 6.11
CA ARG A 405 -3.84 -20.18 6.96
C ARG A 405 -2.73 -21.09 7.51
N ASP A 406 -1.80 -21.49 6.66
CA ASP A 406 -0.71 -22.39 7.06
C ASP A 406 0.28 -21.71 7.99
N LYS A 407 0.55 -20.42 7.78
CA LYS A 407 1.38 -19.60 8.68
C LYS A 407 0.76 -19.47 10.06
N ILE A 408 -0.55 -19.22 10.14
CA ILE A 408 -1.28 -19.11 11.42
C ILE A 408 -1.31 -20.45 12.15
N LEU A 409 -1.47 -21.57 11.43
CA LEU A 409 -1.45 -22.91 12.02
C LEU A 409 -0.09 -23.26 12.63
N ASN A 410 1.00 -22.82 12.02
CA ASN A 410 2.37 -23.09 12.48
C ASN A 410 2.93 -21.98 13.39
N LEU A 411 2.16 -20.92 13.67
CA LEU A 411 2.62 -19.74 14.40
C LEU A 411 3.13 -20.09 15.80
N GLU A 412 2.43 -20.95 16.53
CA GLU A 412 2.81 -21.36 17.89
C GLU A 412 4.17 -22.07 17.90
N ASP A 413 4.37 -23.03 17.01
CA ASP A 413 5.59 -23.82 16.95
C ASP A 413 6.80 -22.97 16.51
N ASN A 414 6.59 -22.06 15.57
CA ASN A 414 7.64 -21.15 15.13
C ASN A 414 8.03 -20.16 16.22
N MET A 415 7.06 -19.59 16.93
CA MET A 415 7.34 -18.68 18.04
C MET A 415 8.07 -19.39 19.19
N LYS A 416 7.72 -20.64 19.51
CA LYS A 416 8.42 -21.44 20.54
C LYS A 416 9.90 -21.68 20.21
N LYS A 417 10.26 -21.81 18.93
CA LYS A 417 11.66 -21.91 18.49
C LYS A 417 12.42 -20.62 18.72
N MET A 418 11.73 -19.47 18.62
CA MET A 418 12.38 -18.16 18.80
C MET A 418 12.40 -17.68 20.25
N VAL A 419 11.33 -17.95 21.00
CA VAL A 419 11.18 -17.51 22.40
C VAL A 419 11.13 -18.72 23.30
N ILE A 420 12.18 -18.90 24.09
CA ILE A 420 12.37 -20.08 24.94
C ILE A 420 11.80 -19.82 26.33
N GLY A 421 11.08 -20.78 26.87
CA GLY A 421 10.62 -20.78 28.28
C GLY A 421 9.36 -20.00 28.59
N GLN A 422 8.60 -19.56 27.56
CA GLN A 422 7.35 -18.81 27.74
C GLN A 422 6.16 -19.45 26.98
N ASP A 423 6.06 -20.77 26.96
CA ASP A 423 5.07 -21.51 26.16
C ASP A 423 3.63 -21.12 26.46
N LYS A 424 3.28 -20.87 27.73
CA LYS A 424 1.94 -20.44 28.13
C LYS A 424 1.60 -19.06 27.54
N ALA A 425 2.54 -18.13 27.59
CA ALA A 425 2.36 -16.78 27.05
C ALA A 425 2.18 -16.82 25.53
N ILE A 426 3.01 -17.59 24.83
CA ILE A 426 2.92 -17.79 23.39
C ILE A 426 1.55 -18.37 23.01
N LYS A 427 1.11 -19.43 23.70
CA LYS A 427 -0.19 -20.06 23.43
C LYS A 427 -1.36 -19.11 23.56
N LEU A 428 -1.39 -18.24 24.58
CA LEU A 428 -2.44 -17.25 24.79
C LEU A 428 -2.43 -16.19 23.67
N VAL A 429 -1.25 -15.67 23.30
CA VAL A 429 -1.09 -14.72 22.20
C VAL A 429 -1.61 -15.33 20.90
N VAL A 430 -1.14 -16.53 20.54
CA VAL A 430 -1.54 -17.19 19.30
C VAL A 430 -3.03 -17.50 19.27
N SER A 431 -3.62 -17.95 20.38
CA SER A 431 -5.07 -18.22 20.47
C SER A 431 -5.90 -16.95 20.23
N ALA A 432 -5.48 -15.80 20.75
CA ALA A 432 -6.16 -14.53 20.50
C ALA A 432 -6.04 -14.07 19.02
N ILE A 433 -4.86 -14.26 18.41
CA ILE A 433 -4.64 -13.98 16.99
C ILE A 433 -5.52 -14.86 16.10
N ILE A 434 -5.60 -16.17 16.40
CA ILE A 434 -6.47 -17.10 15.65
C ILE A 434 -7.93 -16.67 15.75
N ARG A 435 -8.44 -16.30 16.95
CA ARG A 435 -9.80 -15.79 17.14
C ARG A 435 -10.07 -14.55 16.27
N SER A 436 -9.14 -13.63 16.19
CA SER A 436 -9.26 -12.42 15.37
C SER A 436 -9.27 -12.74 13.87
N ARG A 437 -8.38 -13.63 13.43
CA ARG A 437 -8.25 -13.96 12.00
C ARG A 437 -9.33 -14.90 11.48
N SER A 438 -10.04 -15.62 12.36
CA SER A 438 -11.19 -16.45 11.98
C SER A 438 -12.45 -15.65 11.64
N GLY A 439 -12.41 -14.31 11.77
CA GLY A 439 -13.55 -13.44 11.48
C GLY A 439 -14.65 -13.41 12.55
N ILE A 440 -14.42 -14.04 13.71
CA ILE A 440 -15.39 -14.06 14.82
C ILE A 440 -15.31 -12.79 15.66
N LYS A 441 -14.14 -12.12 15.68
CA LYS A 441 -13.91 -10.88 16.43
C LYS A 441 -14.51 -9.68 15.68
N ASP A 442 -14.90 -8.63 16.41
CA ASP A 442 -15.36 -7.36 15.85
C ASP A 442 -14.29 -6.79 14.89
N PRO A 443 -14.63 -6.57 13.60
CA PRO A 443 -13.72 -6.07 12.59
C PRO A 443 -13.25 -4.63 12.83
N ASN A 444 -13.90 -3.89 13.76
CA ASN A 444 -13.54 -2.52 14.08
C ASN A 444 -12.44 -2.42 15.15
N ARG A 445 -12.01 -3.51 15.76
CA ARG A 445 -10.98 -3.55 16.80
C ARG A 445 -9.63 -3.98 16.23
N PRO A 446 -8.50 -3.66 16.91
CA PRO A 446 -7.18 -4.19 16.56
C PRO A 446 -7.15 -5.72 16.51
N ILE A 447 -6.22 -6.30 15.76
CA ILE A 447 -6.05 -7.76 15.64
C ILE A 447 -5.94 -8.41 17.03
N GLY A 448 -5.15 -7.80 17.92
CA GLY A 448 -4.99 -8.27 19.30
C GLY A 448 -4.55 -7.14 20.21
N SER A 449 -4.94 -7.22 21.48
CA SER A 449 -4.55 -6.28 22.51
C SER A 449 -4.11 -7.04 23.76
N PHE A 450 -2.86 -6.81 24.19
CA PHE A 450 -2.21 -7.62 25.23
C PHE A 450 -1.54 -6.74 26.29
N ILE A 451 -1.61 -7.16 27.54
CA ILE A 451 -0.73 -6.66 28.61
C ILE A 451 0.22 -7.80 29.00
N PHE A 452 1.52 -7.57 28.90
CA PHE A 452 2.58 -8.49 29.28
C PHE A 452 3.15 -8.10 30.64
N LEU A 453 2.92 -8.90 31.64
CA LEU A 453 3.34 -8.69 33.02
C LEU A 453 4.54 -9.58 33.37
N GLY A 454 5.45 -9.07 34.17
CA GLY A 454 6.55 -9.87 34.68
C GLY A 454 7.87 -9.12 34.84
N PRO A 455 8.88 -9.76 35.42
CA PRO A 455 10.20 -9.17 35.65
C PRO A 455 10.90 -8.70 34.37
N THR A 456 11.95 -7.92 34.52
CA THR A 456 12.77 -7.53 33.38
C THR A 456 13.57 -8.71 32.85
N GLY A 457 13.76 -8.79 31.51
CA GLY A 457 14.62 -9.82 30.92
C GLY A 457 13.99 -11.21 30.75
N VAL A 458 12.68 -11.40 31.02
CA VAL A 458 11.99 -12.69 30.87
C VAL A 458 11.50 -12.97 29.45
N GLY A 459 11.66 -12.04 28.50
CA GLY A 459 11.31 -12.23 27.09
C GLY A 459 10.08 -11.49 26.60
N LYS A 460 9.49 -10.55 27.34
CA LYS A 460 8.30 -9.78 26.92
C LYS A 460 8.48 -9.11 25.54
N THR A 461 9.56 -8.38 25.36
CA THR A 461 9.90 -7.70 24.09
C THR A 461 10.30 -8.71 23.00
N GLU A 462 10.89 -9.84 23.36
CA GLU A 462 11.26 -10.90 22.43
C GLU A 462 10.03 -11.58 21.81
N VAL A 463 8.95 -11.78 22.60
CA VAL A 463 7.66 -12.26 22.09
C VAL A 463 7.08 -11.26 21.08
N ALA A 464 7.15 -9.95 21.36
CA ALA A 464 6.68 -8.94 20.41
C ALA A 464 7.48 -8.96 19.10
N LYS A 465 8.81 -9.07 19.17
CA LYS A 465 9.67 -9.18 17.99
C LYS A 465 9.41 -10.46 17.19
N SER A 466 9.31 -11.59 17.87
CA SER A 466 9.01 -12.88 17.25
C SER A 466 7.64 -12.84 16.56
N LEU A 467 6.65 -12.24 17.20
CA LEU A 467 5.33 -12.07 16.64
C LEU A 467 5.36 -11.14 15.40
N ALA A 468 6.15 -10.06 15.43
CA ALA A 468 6.33 -9.18 14.26
C ALA A 468 6.95 -9.94 13.09
N LYS A 469 7.98 -10.73 13.35
CA LYS A 469 8.64 -11.55 12.33
C LYS A 469 7.71 -12.60 11.73
N GLU A 470 6.94 -13.31 12.54
CA GLU A 470 6.04 -14.37 12.06
C GLU A 470 4.77 -13.83 11.41
N LEU A 471 4.19 -12.75 11.97
CA LEU A 471 2.98 -12.15 11.41
C LEU A 471 3.28 -11.19 10.25
N PHE A 472 4.43 -10.52 10.21
CA PHE A 472 4.74 -9.44 9.27
C PHE A 472 6.03 -9.67 8.48
N ASP A 473 6.63 -10.87 8.58
CA ASP A 473 7.83 -11.33 7.89
C ASP A 473 9.10 -10.47 8.13
N ASP A 474 9.01 -9.38 8.92
CA ASP A 474 10.15 -8.54 9.30
C ASP A 474 9.96 -7.96 10.72
N GLU A 475 11.02 -8.00 11.52
CA GLU A 475 11.06 -7.38 12.85
C GLU A 475 10.92 -5.84 12.80
N LYS A 476 11.16 -5.21 11.66
CA LYS A 476 10.98 -3.76 11.45
C LYS A 476 9.53 -3.30 11.57
N HIS A 477 8.56 -4.21 11.43
CA HIS A 477 7.15 -3.92 11.68
C HIS A 477 6.80 -3.80 13.17
N LEU A 478 7.80 -3.73 14.05
CA LEU A 478 7.63 -3.42 15.47
C LEU A 478 7.84 -1.91 15.72
N ILE A 479 6.75 -1.21 16.01
CA ILE A 479 6.76 0.19 16.47
C ILE A 479 6.87 0.17 17.99
N ARG A 480 8.02 0.57 18.54
CA ARG A 480 8.25 0.62 19.98
C ARG A 480 8.16 2.04 20.50
N ILE A 481 7.35 2.26 21.53
CA ILE A 481 7.17 3.52 22.22
C ILE A 481 7.43 3.31 23.71
N ASP A 482 8.44 3.98 24.23
CA ASP A 482 8.80 3.93 25.66
C ASP A 482 7.94 4.91 26.45
N MET A 483 7.09 4.42 27.34
CA MET A 483 6.17 5.25 28.10
C MET A 483 6.86 6.09 29.18
N SER A 484 8.13 5.84 29.49
CA SER A 484 8.91 6.73 30.35
C SER A 484 9.13 8.13 29.74
N GLU A 485 9.02 8.27 28.41
CA GLU A 485 9.07 9.57 27.71
C GLU A 485 7.73 10.33 27.77
N TYR A 486 6.65 9.68 28.19
CA TYR A 486 5.27 10.19 28.19
C TYR A 486 4.65 10.28 29.58
N MET A 487 5.47 10.60 30.57
CA MET A 487 5.05 10.78 31.98
C MET A 487 4.32 12.11 32.21
N GLU A 488 4.58 13.12 31.37
CA GLU A 488 4.04 14.46 31.51
C GLU A 488 2.92 14.73 30.50
N LYS A 489 1.95 15.58 30.87
CA LYS A 489 0.78 15.89 30.06
C LYS A 489 1.12 16.42 28.66
N HIS A 490 2.13 17.27 28.54
CA HIS A 490 2.52 17.85 27.25
C HIS A 490 3.30 16.87 26.36
N SER A 491 3.92 15.83 26.89
CA SER A 491 4.51 14.81 26.04
C SER A 491 3.47 13.92 25.37
N VAL A 492 2.25 13.83 25.92
CA VAL A 492 1.15 13.04 25.33
C VAL A 492 0.74 13.58 23.95
N SER A 493 0.77 14.90 23.74
CA SER A 493 0.49 15.49 22.43
C SER A 493 1.49 15.05 21.32
N ARG A 494 2.70 14.64 21.69
CA ARG A 494 3.67 14.09 20.73
C ARG A 494 3.23 12.74 20.13
N LEU A 495 2.32 12.00 20.80
CA LEU A 495 1.81 10.74 20.26
C LEU A 495 0.85 10.95 19.08
N ILE A 496 -0.04 11.95 19.17
CA ILE A 496 -1.11 12.21 18.21
C ILE A 496 -0.89 13.48 17.39
N GLY A 497 0.14 14.27 17.72
CA GLY A 497 0.47 15.56 17.11
C GLY A 497 0.09 16.74 17.99
N ALA A 498 0.78 17.87 17.82
CA ALA A 498 0.52 19.11 18.55
C ALA A 498 -0.75 19.80 18.00
N PRO A 499 -1.56 20.45 18.87
CA PRO A 499 -2.71 21.22 18.42
C PRO A 499 -2.30 22.41 17.51
N PRO A 500 -3.22 22.93 16.68
CA PRO A 500 -2.94 24.08 15.84
C PRO A 500 -2.39 25.28 16.62
N GLY A 501 -1.31 25.88 16.12
CA GLY A 501 -0.66 27.02 16.74
C GLY A 501 0.46 26.68 17.74
N TYR A 502 0.75 25.41 18.00
CA TYR A 502 1.89 24.97 18.81
C TYR A 502 3.06 24.52 17.93
N VAL A 503 4.29 24.63 18.47
CA VAL A 503 5.51 24.14 17.79
C VAL A 503 5.41 22.64 17.57
N GLY A 504 5.70 22.19 16.33
CA GLY A 504 5.61 20.78 15.93
C GLY A 504 4.24 20.35 15.36
N TYR A 505 3.33 21.27 15.08
CA TYR A 505 2.03 20.96 14.46
C TYR A 505 2.19 20.26 13.11
N ASP A 506 3.15 20.69 12.27
CA ASP A 506 3.38 20.13 10.92
C ASP A 506 4.12 18.76 10.96
N GLU A 507 4.73 18.40 12.08
CA GLU A 507 5.51 17.15 12.20
C GLU A 507 4.62 15.89 12.37
N GLY A 508 3.35 16.08 12.73
CA GLY A 508 2.44 14.96 13.05
C GLY A 508 2.78 14.25 14.36
N GLY A 509 1.96 13.28 14.76
CA GLY A 509 2.20 12.51 15.99
C GLY A 509 3.09 11.29 15.74
N GLN A 510 3.99 10.99 16.69
CA GLN A 510 4.91 9.84 16.57
C GLN A 510 4.17 8.52 16.39
N LEU A 511 3.13 8.26 17.16
CA LEU A 511 2.31 7.06 17.05
C LEU A 511 1.49 7.06 15.76
N THR A 512 0.79 8.16 15.49
CA THR A 512 -0.13 8.26 14.36
C THR A 512 0.61 8.20 13.02
N GLU A 513 1.76 8.88 12.87
CA GLU A 513 2.56 8.83 11.66
C GLU A 513 3.24 7.46 11.46
N ALA A 514 3.74 6.83 12.54
CA ALA A 514 4.36 5.52 12.45
C ALA A 514 3.36 4.45 11.98
N VAL A 515 2.13 4.45 12.53
CA VAL A 515 1.07 3.51 12.13
C VAL A 515 0.50 3.85 10.76
N ARG A 516 0.36 5.13 10.40
CA ARG A 516 -0.07 5.55 9.07
C ARG A 516 0.88 5.05 7.97
N ARG A 517 2.20 5.09 8.24
CA ARG A 517 3.22 4.57 7.32
C ARG A 517 3.28 3.05 7.30
N ASN A 518 3.00 2.40 8.44
CA ASN A 518 3.05 0.95 8.60
C ASN A 518 1.76 0.47 9.29
N PRO A 519 0.63 0.41 8.56
CA PRO A 519 -0.66 0.03 9.14
C PRO A 519 -0.71 -1.43 9.59
N TYR A 520 0.21 -2.27 9.10
CA TYR A 520 0.42 -3.65 9.51
C TYR A 520 1.64 -3.73 10.41
N SER A 521 1.46 -3.52 11.70
CA SER A 521 2.56 -3.46 12.65
C SER A 521 2.14 -3.95 14.04
N ILE A 522 3.14 -4.27 14.84
CA ILE A 522 2.97 -4.43 16.28
C ILE A 522 3.34 -3.10 16.92
N VAL A 523 2.42 -2.55 17.69
CA VAL A 523 2.67 -1.35 18.49
C VAL A 523 2.95 -1.80 19.92
N LEU A 524 4.18 -1.64 20.33
CA LEU A 524 4.67 -2.00 21.67
C LEU A 524 4.80 -0.75 22.53
N PHE A 525 3.94 -0.62 23.53
CA PHE A 525 4.06 0.36 24.60
C PHE A 525 4.85 -0.24 25.76
N ASP A 526 6.10 0.19 25.92
CA ASP A 526 6.99 -0.34 26.95
C ASP A 526 6.82 0.43 28.26
N GLU A 527 6.77 -0.26 29.40
CA GLU A 527 6.60 0.30 30.74
C GLU A 527 5.32 1.17 30.89
N ILE A 528 4.18 0.59 30.48
CA ILE A 528 2.88 1.31 30.41
C ILE A 528 2.45 1.92 31.77
N GLU A 529 2.88 1.38 32.89
CA GLU A 529 2.61 1.91 34.22
C GLU A 529 3.20 3.30 34.46
N LYS A 530 4.19 3.72 33.67
CA LYS A 530 4.80 5.06 33.75
C LYS A 530 4.05 6.12 32.96
N ALA A 531 3.14 5.71 32.07
CA ALA A 531 2.43 6.62 31.20
C ALA A 531 1.52 7.61 31.95
N HIS A 532 1.43 8.84 31.46
CA HIS A 532 0.45 9.82 31.95
C HIS A 532 -0.98 9.29 31.71
N LYS A 533 -1.92 9.70 32.57
CA LYS A 533 -3.33 9.25 32.52
C LYS A 533 -4.01 9.51 31.16
N ASP A 534 -3.64 10.57 30.47
CA ASP A 534 -4.20 10.92 29.17
C ASP A 534 -3.80 9.94 28.05
N VAL A 535 -2.69 9.21 28.18
CA VAL A 535 -2.30 8.13 27.26
C VAL A 535 -3.36 7.01 27.25
N PHE A 536 -3.92 6.69 28.42
CA PHE A 536 -4.97 5.67 28.51
C PHE A 536 -6.26 6.08 27.77
N ASN A 537 -6.58 7.38 27.71
CA ASN A 537 -7.72 7.86 26.93
C ASN A 537 -7.51 7.64 25.42
N ILE A 538 -6.28 7.84 24.94
CA ILE A 538 -5.88 7.55 23.55
C ILE A 538 -6.00 6.03 23.29
N LEU A 539 -5.46 5.23 24.18
CA LEU A 539 -5.51 3.77 24.06
C LEU A 539 -6.94 3.23 24.10
N LEU A 540 -7.82 3.79 24.94
CA LEU A 540 -9.23 3.41 24.97
C LEU A 540 -9.90 3.62 23.62
N GLN A 541 -9.66 4.74 22.96
CA GLN A 541 -10.21 5.00 21.63
C GLN A 541 -9.67 4.02 20.59
N ILE A 542 -8.36 3.70 20.62
CA ILE A 542 -7.75 2.72 19.73
C ILE A 542 -8.36 1.33 19.96
N LEU A 543 -8.53 0.92 21.21
CA LEU A 543 -9.02 -0.41 21.57
C LEU A 543 -10.52 -0.61 21.26
N ASP A 544 -11.33 0.46 21.31
CA ASP A 544 -12.77 0.39 21.02
C ASP A 544 -13.06 0.55 19.53
N ASP A 545 -12.57 1.64 18.93
CA ASP A 545 -12.93 2.04 17.56
C ASP A 545 -11.91 1.57 16.52
N GLY A 546 -10.74 1.05 16.94
CA GLY A 546 -9.64 0.68 16.06
C GLY A 546 -9.09 1.83 15.24
N ARG A 547 -9.32 3.07 15.65
CA ARG A 547 -8.90 4.28 14.93
C ARG A 547 -8.73 5.46 15.86
N ILE A 548 -7.93 6.43 15.44
CA ILE A 548 -7.78 7.71 16.14
C ILE A 548 -7.67 8.86 15.13
N THR A 549 -8.14 10.05 15.52
CA THR A 549 -7.95 11.25 14.71
C THR A 549 -6.70 11.97 15.19
N ASP A 550 -5.76 12.26 14.29
CA ASP A 550 -4.56 13.04 14.60
C ASP A 550 -4.87 14.54 14.77
N SER A 551 -3.88 15.34 15.15
CA SER A 551 -4.02 16.78 15.31
C SER A 551 -4.38 17.52 14.02
N ASN A 552 -4.10 16.94 12.86
CA ASN A 552 -4.42 17.49 11.55
C ASN A 552 -5.84 17.11 11.07
N GLY A 553 -6.62 16.43 11.92
CA GLY A 553 -7.96 15.94 11.57
C GLY A 553 -7.97 14.69 10.69
N ARG A 554 -6.82 14.02 10.50
CA ARG A 554 -6.72 12.80 9.70
C ARG A 554 -7.05 11.59 10.54
N LEU A 555 -7.83 10.67 9.98
CA LEU A 555 -8.16 9.41 10.63
C LEU A 555 -7.04 8.40 10.40
N VAL A 556 -6.50 7.85 11.49
CA VAL A 556 -5.46 6.82 11.45
C VAL A 556 -6.06 5.49 11.91
N ASP A 557 -5.93 4.46 11.09
CA ASP A 557 -6.52 3.14 11.29
C ASP A 557 -5.54 2.18 12.00
N PHE A 558 -6.00 1.59 13.11
CA PHE A 558 -5.28 0.60 13.93
C PHE A 558 -5.87 -0.81 13.83
N LYS A 559 -6.88 -1.05 13.00
CA LYS A 559 -7.57 -2.35 12.89
C LYS A 559 -6.64 -3.49 12.49
N ASN A 560 -5.60 -3.17 11.73
CA ASN A 560 -4.61 -4.14 11.28
C ASN A 560 -3.36 -4.20 12.17
N THR A 561 -3.37 -3.56 13.34
CA THR A 561 -2.25 -3.59 14.28
C THR A 561 -2.50 -4.60 15.41
N VAL A 562 -1.40 -5.03 16.04
CA VAL A 562 -1.43 -5.74 17.32
C VAL A 562 -0.87 -4.80 18.39
N ILE A 563 -1.65 -4.54 19.43
CA ILE A 563 -1.27 -3.66 20.54
C ILE A 563 -0.70 -4.51 21.67
N ILE A 564 0.53 -4.24 22.05
CA ILE A 564 1.21 -4.91 23.18
C ILE A 564 1.66 -3.85 24.16
N MET A 565 1.32 -4.02 25.41
CA MET A 565 1.75 -3.17 26.53
C MET A 565 2.59 -4.01 27.46
N THR A 566 3.81 -3.60 27.81
CA THR A 566 4.61 -4.29 28.81
C THR A 566 4.54 -3.56 30.15
N SER A 567 4.57 -4.31 31.22
CA SER A 567 4.60 -3.77 32.57
C SER A 567 5.43 -4.64 33.53
N ASN A 568 5.99 -3.99 34.54
CA ASN A 568 6.70 -4.66 35.62
C ASN A 568 5.84 -4.80 36.90
N ILE A 569 4.55 -4.42 36.82
CA ILE A 569 3.60 -4.56 37.92
C ILE A 569 3.51 -6.05 38.33
N GLY A 570 3.50 -6.33 39.62
CA GLY A 570 3.40 -7.68 40.17
C GLY A 570 4.66 -8.54 40.02
N SER A 571 5.77 -7.99 39.48
CA SER A 571 7.01 -8.74 39.27
C SER A 571 7.56 -9.38 40.55
N GLN A 572 7.37 -8.77 41.70
CA GLN A 572 7.84 -9.27 42.99
C GLN A 572 7.12 -10.56 43.39
N TYR A 573 5.80 -10.64 43.17
CA TYR A 573 5.01 -11.83 43.46
C TYR A 573 5.39 -13.04 42.57
N ILE A 574 5.87 -12.74 41.37
CA ILE A 574 6.35 -13.76 40.41
C ILE A 574 7.70 -14.29 40.84
N LEU A 575 8.63 -13.44 41.28
CA LEU A 575 9.95 -13.81 41.76
C LEU A 575 9.88 -14.58 43.08
N ASP A 576 9.01 -14.13 44.00
CA ASP A 576 8.83 -14.81 45.29
C ASP A 576 8.02 -16.11 45.19
N ASN A 577 7.52 -16.45 44.01
CA ASN A 577 6.75 -17.64 43.67
C ASN A 577 5.62 -17.96 44.68
N LEU A 578 4.89 -16.95 45.10
CA LEU A 578 3.84 -17.07 46.12
C LEU A 578 2.67 -17.94 45.63
N PRO A 579 2.04 -18.74 46.51
CA PRO A 579 0.94 -19.65 46.13
C PRO A 579 -0.27 -18.90 45.50
N ASN A 580 -0.53 -17.64 45.91
CA ASN A 580 -1.64 -16.83 45.47
C ASN A 580 -1.20 -15.71 44.51
N LYS A 581 -0.08 -15.87 43.81
CA LYS A 581 0.51 -14.83 42.95
C LYS A 581 -0.47 -14.22 41.95
N ASP A 582 -1.29 -15.04 41.28
CA ASP A 582 -2.22 -14.59 40.27
C ASP A 582 -3.31 -13.65 40.83
N ALA A 583 -3.82 -13.95 42.02
CA ALA A 583 -4.79 -13.11 42.72
C ALA A 583 -4.16 -11.79 43.19
N LEU A 584 -2.92 -11.83 43.68
CA LEU A 584 -2.19 -10.62 44.09
C LEU A 584 -1.86 -9.73 42.91
N ILE A 585 -1.40 -10.29 41.79
CA ILE A 585 -1.15 -9.58 40.55
C ILE A 585 -2.44 -8.93 40.04
N ALA A 586 -3.55 -9.69 40.01
CA ALA A 586 -4.85 -9.16 39.58
C ALA A 586 -5.33 -7.99 40.47
N SER A 587 -5.09 -8.06 41.77
CA SER A 587 -5.41 -6.97 42.71
C SER A 587 -4.57 -5.73 42.44
N GLU A 588 -3.26 -5.92 42.25
CA GLU A 588 -2.32 -4.81 41.99
C GLU A 588 -2.61 -4.10 40.66
N ILE A 589 -2.90 -4.87 39.59
CA ILE A 589 -3.28 -4.33 38.30
C ILE A 589 -4.50 -3.41 38.39
N ARG A 590 -5.51 -3.80 39.15
CA ARG A 590 -6.73 -2.98 39.37
C ARG A 590 -6.46 -1.67 40.12
N THR A 591 -5.35 -1.56 40.80
CA THR A 591 -4.94 -0.32 41.48
C THR A 591 -4.33 0.68 40.47
N TYR A 592 -3.62 0.18 39.44
CA TYR A 592 -2.97 0.99 38.44
C TYR A 592 -3.88 1.33 37.26
N PHE A 593 -4.68 0.37 36.80
CA PHE A 593 -5.52 0.51 35.62
C PHE A 593 -7.00 0.53 35.97
N LYS A 594 -7.75 1.44 35.35
CA LYS A 594 -9.20 1.49 35.51
C LYS A 594 -9.86 0.22 34.96
N PRO A 595 -10.95 -0.27 35.60
CA PRO A 595 -11.69 -1.44 35.10
C PRO A 595 -12.15 -1.31 33.64
N GLU A 596 -12.50 -0.10 33.23
CA GLU A 596 -12.90 0.22 31.87
C GLU A 596 -11.80 -0.10 30.85
N PHE A 597 -10.54 0.20 31.17
CA PHE A 597 -9.40 -0.11 30.32
C PHE A 597 -9.11 -1.62 30.27
N LEU A 598 -9.12 -2.28 31.43
CA LEU A 598 -8.85 -3.73 31.51
C LEU A 598 -9.87 -4.57 30.76
N ASN A 599 -11.15 -4.16 30.72
CA ASN A 599 -12.21 -4.86 30.01
C ASN A 599 -12.07 -4.79 28.48
N ARG A 600 -11.20 -3.95 27.94
CA ARG A 600 -10.96 -3.81 26.51
C ARG A 600 -9.71 -4.56 26.01
N ILE A 601 -8.95 -5.09 26.95
CA ILE A 601 -7.78 -5.91 26.67
C ILE A 601 -8.21 -7.35 26.38
N ASP A 602 -7.72 -7.93 25.29
CA ASP A 602 -8.06 -9.30 24.91
C ASP A 602 -7.47 -10.31 25.90
N GLU A 603 -6.20 -10.14 26.31
CA GLU A 603 -5.54 -11.04 27.25
C GLU A 603 -4.51 -10.30 28.12
N ILE A 604 -4.49 -10.61 29.39
CA ILE A 604 -3.46 -10.20 30.35
C ILE A 604 -2.55 -11.39 30.61
N ILE A 605 -1.31 -11.31 30.20
CA ILE A 605 -0.39 -12.45 30.13
C ILE A 605 0.76 -12.28 31.12
N THR A 606 0.89 -13.22 32.04
CA THR A 606 1.96 -13.24 33.03
C THR A 606 3.14 -14.05 32.50
N PHE A 607 4.32 -13.45 32.48
CA PHE A 607 5.59 -14.08 32.14
C PHE A 607 6.27 -14.60 33.39
N ASN A 608 6.62 -15.87 33.38
CA ASN A 608 7.32 -16.49 34.51
C ASN A 608 8.81 -16.11 34.53
N SER A 609 9.44 -16.23 35.72
CA SER A 609 10.90 -16.18 35.84
C SER A 609 11.55 -17.34 35.04
N LEU A 610 12.77 -17.10 34.56
CA LEU A 610 13.49 -18.08 33.75
C LEU A 610 14.21 -19.11 34.67
N SER A 611 13.90 -20.38 34.47
CA SER A 611 14.63 -21.47 35.19
C SER A 611 16.07 -21.59 34.67
N LYS A 612 16.93 -22.21 35.46
CA LYS A 612 18.33 -22.42 35.08
C LYS A 612 18.47 -23.21 33.77
N ASP A 613 17.59 -24.20 33.53
CA ASP A 613 17.61 -25.02 32.31
C ASP A 613 17.25 -24.18 31.07
N VAL A 614 16.27 -23.28 31.19
CA VAL A 614 15.89 -22.35 30.11
C VAL A 614 17.04 -21.40 29.77
N THR A 615 17.84 -21.01 30.75
CA THR A 615 18.99 -20.11 30.52
C THR A 615 20.11 -20.76 29.72
N TYR A 616 20.31 -22.08 29.81
CA TYR A 616 21.25 -22.80 28.93
C TYR A 616 20.80 -22.71 27.45
N SER A 617 19.52 -22.95 27.17
CA SER A 617 19.00 -22.83 25.80
C SER A 617 19.08 -21.42 25.24
N ILE A 618 18.94 -20.41 26.11
CA ILE A 618 19.12 -18.99 25.71
C ILE A 618 20.60 -18.70 25.40
N LEU A 619 21.54 -19.28 26.19
CA LEU A 619 22.95 -19.16 25.93
C LEU A 619 23.33 -19.79 24.58
N GLU A 620 22.87 -21.04 24.33
CA GLU A 620 23.07 -21.72 23.04
C GLU A 620 22.58 -20.88 21.86
N LYS A 621 21.37 -20.29 21.98
CA LYS A 621 20.83 -19.37 20.95
C LYS A 621 21.75 -18.18 20.74
N SER A 622 22.26 -17.54 21.82
CA SER A 622 23.15 -16.39 21.73
C SER A 622 24.50 -16.75 21.08
N ILE A 623 25.05 -17.90 21.38
CA ILE A 623 26.28 -18.39 20.74
C ILE A 623 26.06 -18.68 19.26
N LYS A 624 24.91 -19.28 18.90
CA LYS A 624 24.55 -19.52 17.50
C LYS A 624 24.38 -18.22 16.71
N GLU A 625 23.82 -17.17 17.30
CA GLU A 625 23.75 -15.85 16.68
C GLU A 625 25.16 -15.27 16.39
N ILE A 626 26.13 -15.54 17.24
CA ILE A 626 27.54 -15.14 17.00
C ILE A 626 28.13 -16.00 15.87
N GLU A 627 27.89 -17.32 15.90
CA GLU A 627 28.36 -18.25 14.86
C GLU A 627 27.82 -17.83 13.48
N ASP A 628 26.54 -17.48 13.39
CA ASP A 628 25.92 -17.04 12.14
C ASP A 628 26.56 -15.76 11.59
N ARG A 629 26.94 -14.81 12.44
CA ARG A 629 27.72 -13.61 12.04
C ARG A 629 29.15 -13.96 11.59
N LEU A 630 29.74 -15.01 12.13
CA LEU A 630 31.10 -15.46 11.75
C LEU A 630 31.11 -16.33 10.48
N LYS A 631 29.95 -16.82 10.01
CA LYS A 631 29.84 -17.62 8.77
C LYS A 631 30.34 -16.90 7.53
N GLU A 632 30.15 -15.59 7.44
CA GLU A 632 30.69 -14.77 6.33
C GLU A 632 32.22 -14.86 6.21
N LYS A 633 32.90 -15.10 7.35
CA LYS A 633 34.35 -15.33 7.42
C LYS A 633 34.75 -16.80 7.40
N GLN A 634 33.77 -17.71 7.17
CA GLN A 634 33.88 -19.17 7.22
C GLN A 634 34.48 -19.70 8.55
N ILE A 635 34.29 -18.95 9.64
CA ILE A 635 34.75 -19.32 10.97
C ILE A 635 33.66 -20.11 11.66
N LYS A 636 33.97 -21.30 12.17
CA LYS A 636 33.06 -22.11 12.99
C LYS A 636 33.29 -21.82 14.46
N LEU A 637 32.21 -21.71 15.24
CA LEU A 637 32.27 -21.45 16.67
C LEU A 637 31.64 -22.62 17.43
N ASN A 638 32.37 -23.18 18.40
CA ASN A 638 31.86 -24.20 19.30
C ASN A 638 32.12 -23.75 20.74
N ILE A 639 31.26 -24.19 21.67
CA ILE A 639 31.41 -23.94 23.10
C ILE A 639 31.51 -25.28 23.85
N THR A 640 32.38 -25.34 24.83
CA THR A 640 32.46 -26.52 25.71
C THR A 640 31.45 -26.43 26.85
N LYS A 641 30.99 -27.58 27.33
CA LYS A 641 30.05 -27.64 28.47
C LYS A 641 30.60 -26.92 29.72
N LYS A 642 31.92 -26.97 29.93
CA LYS A 642 32.58 -26.24 31.02
C LYS A 642 32.44 -24.74 30.89
N ALA A 643 32.54 -24.21 29.66
CA ALA A 643 32.36 -22.79 29.41
C ALA A 643 30.89 -22.37 29.55
N GLU A 644 29.94 -23.22 29.13
CA GLU A 644 28.51 -22.97 29.35
C GLU A 644 28.19 -22.89 30.85
N ASP A 645 28.67 -23.87 31.64
CA ASP A 645 28.48 -23.90 33.09
C ASP A 645 29.11 -22.67 33.76
N PHE A 646 30.30 -22.29 33.33
CA PHE A 646 30.95 -21.09 33.84
C PHE A 646 30.13 -19.82 33.54
N ILE A 647 29.70 -19.62 32.28
CA ILE A 647 28.89 -18.46 31.88
C ILE A 647 27.59 -18.40 32.69
N ILE A 648 26.88 -19.51 32.80
CA ILE A 648 25.62 -19.56 33.56
C ILE A 648 25.84 -19.27 35.04
N ASN A 649 26.83 -19.87 35.68
CA ASN A 649 27.08 -19.62 37.10
C ASN A 649 27.47 -18.19 37.42
N GLU A 650 28.20 -17.51 36.52
CA GLU A 650 28.63 -16.11 36.70
C GLU A 650 27.55 -15.09 36.29
N SER A 651 26.61 -15.49 35.42
CA SER A 651 25.64 -14.54 34.83
C SER A 651 24.18 -14.86 35.18
N TYR A 652 23.89 -15.98 35.88
CA TYR A 652 22.50 -16.27 36.25
C TYR A 652 22.03 -15.38 37.39
N ASP A 653 20.99 -14.58 37.09
CA ASP A 653 20.28 -13.78 38.09
C ASP A 653 18.79 -13.86 37.78
N GLU A 654 18.01 -14.41 38.71
CA GLU A 654 16.57 -14.63 38.58
C GLU A 654 15.79 -13.29 38.43
N LYS A 655 16.30 -12.19 38.98
CA LYS A 655 15.67 -10.86 38.91
C LYS A 655 15.84 -10.20 37.55
N TYR A 656 16.99 -10.43 36.92
CA TYR A 656 17.34 -9.75 35.65
C TYR A 656 17.28 -10.67 34.43
N GLY A 657 17.06 -11.97 34.61
CA GLY A 657 16.80 -12.97 33.59
C GLY A 657 17.85 -12.99 32.46
N ALA A 658 17.42 -13.19 31.23
CA ALA A 658 18.29 -13.34 30.06
C ALA A 658 19.15 -12.09 29.71
N ARG A 659 18.81 -10.91 30.25
CA ARG A 659 19.54 -9.68 29.95
C ARG A 659 20.96 -9.71 30.47
N VAL A 660 21.19 -10.32 31.63
CA VAL A 660 22.53 -10.45 32.22
C VAL A 660 23.38 -11.42 31.39
N ILE A 661 22.79 -12.54 30.96
CA ILE A 661 23.47 -13.55 30.14
C ILE A 661 23.93 -12.93 28.80
N LYS A 662 23.03 -12.24 28.09
CA LYS A 662 23.36 -11.55 26.83
C LYS A 662 24.49 -10.53 27.04
N ARG A 663 24.43 -9.74 28.13
CA ARG A 663 25.49 -8.77 28.44
C ARG A 663 26.82 -9.45 28.74
N PHE A 664 26.79 -10.57 29.45
CA PHE A 664 27.99 -11.34 29.78
C PHE A 664 28.64 -11.91 28.52
N VAL A 665 27.84 -12.48 27.63
CA VAL A 665 28.31 -13.02 26.33
C VAL A 665 28.96 -11.93 25.49
N VAL A 666 28.31 -10.76 25.35
CA VAL A 666 28.89 -9.64 24.60
C VAL A 666 30.22 -9.19 25.22
N LYS A 667 30.27 -9.01 26.55
CA LYS A 667 31.44 -8.50 27.23
C LYS A 667 32.62 -9.49 27.25
N ASN A 668 32.36 -10.76 27.44
CA ASN A 668 33.41 -11.75 27.69
C ASN A 668 33.67 -12.70 26.50
N VAL A 669 32.68 -12.99 25.66
CA VAL A 669 32.84 -13.88 24.51
C VAL A 669 33.09 -13.10 23.23
N GLU A 670 32.20 -12.18 22.85
CA GLU A 670 32.35 -11.38 21.62
C GLU A 670 33.64 -10.53 21.66
N THR A 671 33.95 -9.92 22.82
CA THR A 671 35.17 -9.10 22.97
C THR A 671 36.42 -9.93 22.84
N LEU A 672 36.45 -11.16 23.40
CA LEU A 672 37.58 -12.07 23.22
C LEU A 672 37.78 -12.46 21.75
N ILE A 673 36.73 -12.85 21.06
CA ILE A 673 36.79 -13.22 19.64
C ILE A 673 37.21 -12.02 18.81
N ALA A 674 36.65 -10.81 19.08
CA ALA A 674 37.01 -9.59 18.38
C ALA A 674 38.51 -9.24 18.51
N ASN A 675 39.06 -9.35 19.73
CA ASN A 675 40.47 -9.10 19.97
C ASN A 675 41.39 -10.09 19.20
N LEU A 676 41.02 -11.38 19.18
CA LEU A 676 41.78 -12.38 18.42
C LEU A 676 41.74 -12.15 16.91
N ILE A 677 40.58 -11.69 16.39
CA ILE A 677 40.44 -11.31 14.96
C ILE A 677 41.33 -10.09 14.64
N ILE A 678 41.29 -9.04 15.48
CA ILE A 678 42.05 -7.81 15.26
C ILE A 678 43.57 -8.06 15.37
N ASN A 679 43.99 -8.91 16.31
CA ASN A 679 45.38 -9.31 16.46
C ASN A 679 45.90 -10.24 15.33
N GLY A 680 45.04 -10.68 14.42
CA GLY A 680 45.40 -11.59 13.33
C GLY A 680 45.66 -13.04 13.77
N GLU A 681 45.24 -13.41 14.97
CA GLU A 681 45.38 -14.75 15.52
C GLU A 681 44.39 -15.73 14.93
N ILE A 682 43.23 -15.21 14.48
CA ILE A 682 42.16 -15.94 13.78
C ILE A 682 42.21 -15.62 12.30
N LYS A 683 42.29 -16.65 11.47
CA LYS A 683 42.26 -16.57 10.01
C LYS A 683 40.97 -17.11 9.43
N TYR A 684 40.75 -16.81 8.18
CA TYR A 684 39.62 -17.30 7.39
C TYR A 684 39.60 -18.84 7.36
N GLY A 685 38.49 -19.45 7.75
CA GLY A 685 38.35 -20.91 7.78
C GLY A 685 38.71 -21.59 9.11
N ASP A 686 39.16 -20.86 10.13
CA ASP A 686 39.51 -21.44 11.42
C ASP A 686 38.31 -21.92 12.24
N ASN A 687 38.57 -22.92 13.10
CA ASN A 687 37.55 -23.41 14.07
C ASN A 687 37.87 -22.89 15.47
N LEU A 688 36.94 -22.16 16.08
CA LEU A 688 37.06 -21.62 17.42
C LEU A 688 36.35 -22.51 18.43
N ILE A 689 36.99 -22.79 19.55
CA ILE A 689 36.41 -23.49 20.67
C ILE A 689 36.52 -22.61 21.92
N ILE A 690 35.37 -22.18 22.43
CA ILE A 690 35.30 -21.47 23.72
C ILE A 690 35.38 -22.50 24.85
N ASP A 691 36.35 -22.32 25.74
CA ASP A 691 36.54 -23.17 26.91
C ASP A 691 36.69 -22.31 28.18
N ALA A 692 36.54 -22.89 29.33
CA ALA A 692 36.72 -22.24 30.63
C ALA A 692 37.81 -22.90 31.45
N ASN A 693 38.62 -22.08 32.11
CA ASN A 693 39.61 -22.53 33.08
C ASN A 693 39.48 -21.73 34.39
N SER A 694 40.31 -22.03 35.38
CA SER A 694 40.27 -21.38 36.69
C SER A 694 40.50 -19.86 36.65
N LYS A 695 40.94 -19.28 35.52
CA LYS A 695 41.16 -17.85 35.32
C LYS A 695 40.10 -17.15 34.51
N GLY A 696 39.10 -17.88 33.94
CA GLY A 696 38.05 -17.31 33.10
C GLY A 696 37.87 -18.06 31.77
N LEU A 697 37.15 -17.38 30.82
CA LEU A 697 36.93 -17.91 29.48
C LEU A 697 38.20 -17.75 28.63
N ASN A 698 38.49 -18.73 27.80
CA ASN A 698 39.51 -18.71 26.80
C ASN A 698 39.01 -19.26 25.46
N VAL A 699 39.61 -18.82 24.36
CA VAL A 699 39.26 -19.27 23.01
C VAL A 699 40.45 -20.03 22.43
N ASN A 700 40.26 -21.29 22.11
CA ASN A 700 41.24 -22.14 21.44
C ASN A 700 40.99 -22.12 19.94
N VAL A 701 42.02 -21.74 19.17
CA VAL A 701 41.96 -21.69 17.71
C VAL A 701 42.48 -23.00 17.14
N LYS A 702 41.64 -23.82 16.52
CA LYS A 702 42.06 -24.96 15.72
C LYS A 702 42.17 -24.50 14.26
N ARG A 703 43.37 -24.46 13.75
CA ARG A 703 43.65 -24.18 12.34
C ARG A 703 43.10 -25.32 11.47
N SER A 704 42.38 -24.96 10.42
CA SER A 704 41.84 -25.88 9.42
C SER A 704 42.95 -26.48 8.57
#